data_e55cbeb6fab4b1646efe2e562565123f
#
_entry.id   e55cbeb6fab4b1646efe2e562565123f
#
_cell.length_a   1.000
_cell.length_b   1.000
_cell.length_c   1.000
_cell.angle_alpha   90.00
_cell.angle_beta   90.00
_cell.angle_gamma   90.00
#
_symmetry.space_group_name_H-M   'P 1'
#
loop_
_entity.id
_entity.type
_entity.pdbx_description
1 polymer ?
#
loop_
_entity_poly.entity_id
_entity_poly.type
_entity_poly.pdbx_seq_one_letter_code
_entity_poly.pdbx_strand_id
1 'polypeptide(L)'
;MTDEQKNTPSGTEQREENVDLYALFFKYFAYWPWFVTSVLVCIISAFIYLRYQAPVYNVDAAVLIKEGDKKSGSSNNPMGALQDLGMFSMTNNFDNEVEILKSRTLIKKVVNHLNLYISVAEERMFGYNTPLYKSTPVKVYMTPEEADNLEEGVELHLKYTMNGKLDVKVEYMLDEEKQEAEVSFDSIPAVFPTPVGVFSFTKNDSVPPLEEDMNLVAYVNSPTDVTESYVENLSVEPTSKTTTIAAISLQNTVKQRGIDFINCLVDFYNLDANDEKNEVAQKSAEFIDERIGIINRELGTAETELADFKQRSGLTDLTSDARLALEESSKYEQQLTENATQLRLVESLRNYVNNPKNANEVIPANVGLQDQNLGSIINQYNTMLIERKRLLRTSSENNPAVININTGIESMRHNVQTTVNSVLRGLQIAQSNLERQARKFEGRISSAPQQEKEFLTISRQQEIKATLYIMLLQKREENAITLASTANNGRIIKAALPSKKPVSPKKMVVMLAALVLGMGIPVGLIYLKDLLKYKIENAEDVEKITDVPILGELPLSKKPEKGSIVVQENQNGMMEEAFRGLRTNMLFMLGASQKVVLFTSTQPGEGKSFIAGNTAVSLAYMGKKVVIVGLDIRKPGLNKVFNLSHRTEGITNYLADPEHTNLFDMIQHSDVSPNLDILPGGPIPPNPTELMARTVLEDAIEKLEERYDYIILDTAPIAIVTDTAIASRVADMCVYVCRADVTPKLGYQYINVLRDQKKFDKLATVINSIDLNSRKSSYGYGHKYGYGYGYGYGMDRKKNNS
;
A
#
# COMPACT_ATOMS: atom_id res chain seq x y z
N MET A 1 -37.31 -50.02 10.19
CA MET A 1 -38.05 -50.16 8.93
C MET A 1 -37.92 -48.82 8.27
N THR A 2 -37.25 -48.64 7.26
CA THR A 2 -36.55 -49.19 6.11
C THR A 2 -35.66 -48.07 5.57
N ASP A 3 -34.41 -48.39 5.40
CA ASP A 3 -33.39 -47.57 4.75
C ASP A 3 -33.73 -47.33 3.29
N GLU A 4 -33.67 -46.04 2.85
CA GLU A 4 -33.49 -45.69 1.46
C GLU A 4 -32.12 -45.03 1.30
N GLN A 5 -31.16 -45.85 0.87
CA GLN A 5 -29.87 -45.42 0.38
C GLN A 5 -30.05 -44.68 -0.96
N LYS A 6 -29.82 -43.40 -0.98
CA LYS A 6 -29.61 -42.60 -2.20
C LYS A 6 -28.18 -42.81 -2.69
N ASN A 7 -28.03 -43.52 -3.77
CA ASN A 7 -26.83 -43.57 -4.59
C ASN A 7 -26.55 -42.17 -5.17
N THR A 8 -25.49 -41.53 -4.73
CA THR A 8 -24.86 -40.41 -5.41
C THR A 8 -23.82 -40.95 -6.40
N PRO A 9 -23.74 -40.43 -7.65
CA PRO A 9 -22.74 -40.87 -8.61
C PRO A 9 -21.36 -40.45 -8.17
N SER A 10 -20.43 -41.38 -8.29
CA SER A 10 -19.01 -41.27 -8.00
C SER A 10 -18.41 -40.04 -8.70
N GLY A 11 -17.83 -39.15 -7.90
CA GLY A 11 -17.02 -38.06 -8.38
C GLY A 11 -15.81 -38.57 -9.15
N THR A 12 -15.56 -37.91 -10.26
CA THR A 12 -14.30 -37.95 -11.00
C THR A 12 -13.15 -37.75 -10.01
N GLU A 13 -12.36 -38.76 -9.78
CA GLU A 13 -11.06 -38.66 -9.12
C GLU A 13 -10.20 -37.71 -9.95
N GLN A 14 -10.05 -36.51 -9.44
CA GLN A 14 -8.96 -35.60 -9.89
C GLN A 14 -7.65 -36.28 -9.52
N ARG A 15 -6.98 -36.88 -10.52
CA ARG A 15 -5.58 -37.29 -10.37
C ARG A 15 -4.82 -36.07 -9.88
N GLU A 16 -4.36 -36.10 -8.63
CA GLU A 16 -3.36 -35.17 -8.11
C GLU A 16 -2.16 -35.24 -9.05
N GLU A 17 -1.94 -34.18 -9.81
CA GLU A 17 -0.70 -33.99 -10.57
C GLU A 17 0.44 -33.95 -9.57
N ASN A 18 1.12 -35.04 -9.37
CA ASN A 18 2.41 -35.06 -8.71
C ASN A 18 3.37 -34.22 -9.58
N VAL A 19 3.53 -32.96 -9.21
CA VAL A 19 4.45 -32.05 -9.88
C VAL A 19 5.85 -32.63 -9.70
N ASP A 20 6.42 -33.16 -10.75
CA ASP A 20 7.80 -33.64 -10.75
C ASP A 20 8.75 -32.42 -10.60
N LEU A 21 9.17 -32.18 -9.36
CA LEU A 21 10.04 -31.07 -8.99
C LEU A 21 11.39 -31.12 -9.74
N TYR A 22 11.86 -32.37 -10.09
CA TYR A 22 13.08 -32.55 -10.88
C TYR A 22 12.90 -32.05 -12.32
N ALA A 23 11.81 -32.45 -12.98
CA ALA A 23 11.51 -32.01 -14.34
C ALA A 23 11.32 -30.49 -14.41
N LEU A 24 10.65 -29.92 -13.39
CA LEU A 24 10.46 -28.47 -13.27
C LEU A 24 11.79 -27.73 -13.09
N PHE A 25 12.67 -28.22 -12.23
CA PHE A 25 13.99 -27.65 -12.01
C PHE A 25 14.84 -27.63 -13.29
N PHE A 26 14.96 -28.76 -14.00
CA PHE A 26 15.74 -28.82 -15.23
C PHE A 26 15.14 -28.00 -16.36
N LYS A 27 13.82 -27.88 -16.41
CA LYS A 27 13.13 -27.01 -17.36
C LYS A 27 13.57 -25.54 -17.23
N TYR A 28 13.58 -25.01 -15.99
CA TYR A 28 14.02 -23.64 -15.74
C TYR A 28 15.55 -23.51 -15.84
N PHE A 29 16.29 -24.50 -15.43
CA PHE A 29 17.75 -24.55 -15.53
C PHE A 29 18.24 -24.48 -16.99
N ALA A 30 17.50 -25.02 -17.94
CA ALA A 30 17.83 -24.90 -19.38
C ALA A 30 17.89 -23.43 -19.85
N TYR A 31 17.21 -22.53 -19.13
CA TYR A 31 17.20 -21.08 -19.44
C TYR A 31 18.10 -20.25 -18.51
N TRP A 32 19.03 -20.86 -17.78
CA TRP A 32 19.89 -20.18 -16.81
C TRP A 32 20.57 -18.88 -17.32
N PRO A 33 20.98 -18.72 -18.62
CA PRO A 33 21.57 -17.48 -19.07
C PRO A 33 20.57 -16.31 -19.02
N TRP A 34 19.28 -16.57 -19.25
CA TRP A 34 18.23 -15.57 -19.13
C TRP A 34 18.01 -15.11 -17.69
N PHE A 35 18.14 -16.03 -16.73
CA PHE A 35 18.08 -15.70 -15.31
C PHE A 35 19.24 -14.82 -14.91
N VAL A 36 20.45 -15.17 -15.31
CA VAL A 36 21.65 -14.36 -15.01
C VAL A 36 21.53 -12.97 -15.62
N THR A 37 21.13 -12.87 -16.88
CA THR A 37 20.97 -11.58 -17.56
C THR A 37 19.89 -10.73 -16.89
N SER A 38 18.71 -11.30 -16.58
CA SER A 38 17.61 -10.62 -15.92
C SER A 38 18.01 -10.10 -14.54
N VAL A 39 18.65 -10.95 -13.74
CA VAL A 39 19.13 -10.57 -12.40
C VAL A 39 20.17 -9.46 -12.50
N LEU A 40 21.09 -9.53 -13.45
CA LEU A 40 22.13 -8.52 -13.64
C LEU A 40 21.51 -7.17 -14.05
N VAL A 41 20.55 -7.16 -14.97
CA VAL A 41 19.81 -5.95 -15.38
C VAL A 41 19.04 -5.36 -14.19
N CYS A 42 18.33 -6.17 -13.42
CA CYS A 42 17.60 -5.71 -12.24
C CYS A 42 18.52 -5.15 -11.15
N ILE A 43 19.68 -5.78 -10.91
CA ILE A 43 20.68 -5.30 -9.94
C ILE A 43 21.29 -3.97 -10.41
N ILE A 44 21.64 -3.84 -11.70
CA ILE A 44 22.15 -2.57 -12.26
C ILE A 44 21.08 -1.48 -12.13
N SER A 45 19.83 -1.77 -12.48
CA SER A 45 18.72 -0.82 -12.35
C SER A 45 18.51 -0.41 -10.90
N ALA A 46 18.57 -1.36 -9.95
CA ALA A 46 18.48 -1.08 -8.52
C ALA A 46 19.66 -0.24 -8.02
N PHE A 47 20.87 -0.50 -8.51
CA PHE A 47 22.05 0.29 -8.18
C PHE A 47 21.93 1.73 -8.70
N ILE A 48 21.46 1.90 -9.94
CA ILE A 48 21.16 3.21 -10.54
C ILE A 48 20.08 3.91 -9.68
N TYR A 49 18.98 3.26 -9.39
CA TYR A 49 17.93 3.80 -8.52
C TYR A 49 18.47 4.26 -7.16
N LEU A 50 19.26 3.40 -6.47
CA LEU A 50 19.87 3.75 -5.18
C LEU A 50 20.89 4.89 -5.28
N ARG A 51 21.45 5.11 -6.45
CA ARG A 51 22.42 6.21 -6.70
C ARG A 51 21.70 7.54 -6.91
N TYR A 52 20.49 7.51 -7.49
CA TYR A 52 19.70 8.73 -7.74
C TYR A 52 18.85 9.14 -6.52
N GLN A 53 18.54 8.22 -5.62
CA GLN A 53 17.68 8.53 -4.48
C GLN A 53 18.46 9.21 -3.36
N ALA A 54 18.00 10.40 -2.93
CA ALA A 54 18.60 11.10 -1.80
C ALA A 54 18.43 10.29 -0.48
N PRO A 55 19.49 10.13 0.32
CA PRO A 55 19.40 9.42 1.59
C PRO A 55 18.57 10.20 2.61
N VAL A 56 17.54 9.57 3.19
CA VAL A 56 16.71 10.14 4.25
C VAL A 56 17.24 9.67 5.61
N TYR A 57 17.43 10.61 6.51
CA TYR A 57 17.88 10.37 7.88
C TYR A 57 16.76 10.65 8.88
N ASN A 58 16.70 9.85 9.94
CA ASN A 58 15.85 10.13 11.07
C ASN A 58 16.59 11.02 12.06
N VAL A 59 15.97 12.12 12.48
CA VAL A 59 16.48 12.99 13.53
C VAL A 59 15.61 12.82 14.76
N ASP A 60 16.22 12.35 15.86
CA ASP A 60 15.51 12.01 17.09
C ASP A 60 15.87 12.96 18.21
N ALA A 61 14.89 13.45 18.93
CA ALA A 61 15.04 14.21 20.17
C ALA A 61 14.09 13.68 21.26
N ALA A 62 14.35 14.01 22.51
CA ALA A 62 13.42 13.74 23.59
C ALA A 62 13.24 14.99 24.46
N VAL A 63 11.99 15.33 24.71
CA VAL A 63 11.58 16.51 25.45
C VAL A 63 10.76 16.09 26.65
N LEU A 64 11.18 16.50 27.84
CA LEU A 64 10.40 16.40 29.06
C LEU A 64 9.38 17.53 29.08
N ILE A 65 8.12 17.19 29.10
CA ILE A 65 7.01 18.12 29.25
C ILE A 65 6.69 18.20 30.73
N LYS A 66 6.87 19.38 31.31
CA LYS A 66 6.49 19.60 32.72
C LYS A 66 4.98 19.72 32.80
N GLU A 67 4.34 18.90 33.61
CA GLU A 67 2.98 19.19 34.05
C GLU A 67 3.00 20.51 34.85
N GLY A 68 2.08 21.42 34.50
CA GLY A 68 1.93 22.66 35.28
C GLY A 68 1.74 22.31 36.76
N ASP A 69 2.54 22.99 37.58
CA ASP A 69 2.51 22.79 39.03
C ASP A 69 1.06 22.90 39.57
N LYS A 70 0.39 21.77 39.71
CA LYS A 70 -0.69 21.64 40.67
C LYS A 70 -0.02 21.72 42.05
N LYS A 71 0.14 22.94 42.57
CA LYS A 71 0.51 23.10 43.97
C LYS A 71 -0.44 22.22 44.80
N SER A 72 0.11 21.12 45.26
CA SER A 72 -0.46 20.33 46.34
C SER A 72 -0.65 21.25 47.55
N GLY A 73 -1.76 21.99 47.55
CA GLY A 73 -2.21 22.69 48.71
C GLY A 73 -2.62 21.62 49.72
N SER A 74 -1.79 21.47 50.73
CA SER A 74 -2.12 20.73 51.97
C SER A 74 -3.47 21.23 52.52
N SER A 75 -4.56 20.56 52.15
CA SER A 75 -5.84 20.72 52.83
C SER A 75 -6.33 19.34 53.25
N ASN A 76 -6.53 19.20 54.54
CA ASN A 76 -7.14 18.04 55.19
C ASN A 76 -8.63 17.84 54.78
N ASN A 77 -8.85 17.57 53.49
CA ASN A 77 -10.20 17.25 53.00
C ASN A 77 -10.24 15.79 52.52
N PRO A 78 -11.14 14.97 53.05
CA PRO A 78 -11.26 13.54 52.68
C PRO A 78 -11.65 13.32 51.22
N MET A 79 -12.10 14.37 50.50
CA MET A 79 -12.44 14.35 49.09
C MET A 79 -11.20 14.42 48.19
N GLY A 80 -10.04 14.90 48.68
CA GLY A 80 -8.77 14.92 47.97
C GLY A 80 -8.16 13.52 47.77
N ALA A 81 -8.45 12.61 48.67
CA ALA A 81 -7.94 11.22 48.56
C ALA A 81 -8.59 10.41 47.42
N LEU A 82 -9.76 10.79 46.92
CA LEU A 82 -10.39 10.19 45.74
C LEU A 82 -9.84 10.75 44.41
N GLN A 83 -9.25 11.94 44.44
CA GLN A 83 -8.62 12.56 43.27
C GLN A 83 -7.19 12.06 43.09
N ASP A 84 -6.51 11.62 44.14
CA ASP A 84 -5.20 10.93 44.08
C ASP A 84 -5.30 9.47 43.54
N LEU A 85 -6.50 8.89 43.51
CA LEU A 85 -6.81 7.62 42.84
C LEU A 85 -7.11 7.75 41.36
N GLY A 86 -7.06 8.97 40.81
CA GLY A 86 -7.40 9.29 39.43
C GLY A 86 -6.33 8.91 38.41
N MET A 87 -6.29 7.64 38.05
CA MET A 87 -5.56 7.14 36.87
C MET A 87 -5.99 7.75 35.53
N PHE A 88 -6.98 8.64 35.51
CA PHE A 88 -7.57 9.20 34.26
C PHE A 88 -7.19 10.64 33.93
N SER A 89 -6.54 11.39 34.83
CA SER A 89 -6.23 12.81 34.56
C SER A 89 -4.80 13.08 34.09
N MET A 90 -3.88 12.15 34.28
CA MET A 90 -2.48 12.33 33.86
C MET A 90 -2.29 12.16 32.34
N THR A 91 -3.01 11.22 31.71
CA THR A 91 -2.87 10.95 30.28
C THR A 91 -3.43 12.08 29.40
N ASN A 92 -4.54 12.69 29.79
CA ASN A 92 -5.19 13.70 28.95
C ASN A 92 -4.37 15.01 28.80
N ASN A 93 -3.61 15.42 29.82
CA ASN A 93 -2.80 16.64 29.72
C ASN A 93 -1.56 16.41 28.84
N PHE A 94 -0.87 15.28 29.02
CA PHE A 94 0.31 14.98 28.24
C PHE A 94 -0.02 14.73 26.76
N ASP A 95 -1.10 14.02 26.47
CA ASP A 95 -1.56 13.75 25.10
C ASP A 95 -1.94 15.07 24.38
N ASN A 96 -2.55 16.01 25.10
CA ASN A 96 -2.83 17.35 24.55
C ASN A 96 -1.54 18.12 24.20
N GLU A 97 -0.52 18.05 25.06
CA GLU A 97 0.77 18.72 24.79
C GLU A 97 1.50 18.07 23.59
N VAL A 98 1.37 16.76 23.41
CA VAL A 98 1.87 16.04 22.22
C VAL A 98 1.13 16.52 20.97
N GLU A 99 -0.17 16.70 21.01
CA GLU A 99 -0.94 17.22 19.88
C GLU A 99 -0.63 18.71 19.58
N ILE A 100 -0.31 19.50 20.61
CA ILE A 100 0.18 20.87 20.44
C ILE A 100 1.50 20.87 19.66
N LEU A 101 2.43 19.97 20.01
CA LEU A 101 3.72 19.85 19.29
C LEU A 101 3.54 19.42 17.83
N LYS A 102 2.48 18.69 17.49
CA LYS A 102 2.12 18.29 16.12
C LYS A 102 1.26 19.32 15.39
N SER A 103 0.86 20.39 16.07
CA SER A 103 -0.10 21.32 15.50
C SER A 103 0.46 22.01 14.24
N ARG A 104 -0.37 22.07 13.19
CA ARG A 104 -0.04 22.76 11.94
C ARG A 104 0.37 24.22 12.17
N THR A 105 -0.26 24.89 13.12
CA THR A 105 0.03 26.27 13.47
C THR A 105 1.45 26.44 13.99
N LEU A 106 1.88 25.56 14.89
CA LEU A 106 3.23 25.59 15.47
C LEU A 106 4.27 25.25 14.39
N ILE A 107 4.01 24.18 13.62
CA ILE A 107 4.89 23.76 12.52
C ILE A 107 5.01 24.85 11.46
N LYS A 108 3.91 25.54 11.08
CA LYS A 108 3.94 26.65 10.13
C LYS A 108 4.79 27.81 10.62
N LYS A 109 4.76 28.11 11.92
CA LYS A 109 5.66 29.13 12.51
C LYS A 109 7.13 28.74 12.33
N VAL A 110 7.46 27.45 12.56
CA VAL A 110 8.83 26.95 12.38
C VAL A 110 9.25 26.99 10.90
N VAL A 111 8.37 26.53 10.00
CA VAL A 111 8.60 26.55 8.55
C VAL A 111 8.88 27.96 8.06
N ASN A 112 8.10 28.93 8.49
CA ASN A 112 8.28 30.35 8.14
C ASN A 112 9.55 30.93 8.75
N HIS A 113 9.82 30.67 10.03
CA HIS A 113 10.99 31.20 10.73
C HIS A 113 12.31 30.72 10.14
N LEU A 114 12.37 29.44 9.79
CA LEU A 114 13.57 28.82 9.20
C LEU A 114 13.58 28.90 7.66
N ASN A 115 12.60 29.50 7.02
CA ASN A 115 12.41 29.59 5.57
C ASN A 115 12.48 28.21 4.90
N LEU A 116 11.83 27.19 5.51
CA LEU A 116 11.89 25.81 5.02
C LEU A 116 11.07 25.57 3.75
N TYR A 117 10.25 26.50 3.34
CA TYR A 117 9.52 26.51 2.08
C TYR A 117 10.43 26.80 0.87
N ILE A 118 11.69 27.21 1.14
CA ILE A 118 12.72 27.36 0.13
C ILE A 118 13.73 26.22 0.30
N SER A 119 13.94 25.43 -0.73
CA SER A 119 14.95 24.37 -0.76
C SER A 119 15.92 24.61 -1.90
N VAL A 120 17.20 24.50 -1.63
CA VAL A 120 18.25 24.70 -2.62
C VAL A 120 19.05 23.41 -2.75
N ALA A 121 19.37 23.03 -3.99
CA ALA A 121 20.21 21.88 -4.30
C ALA A 121 21.28 22.26 -5.34
N GLU A 122 22.42 21.63 -5.26
CA GLU A 122 23.45 21.68 -6.30
C GLU A 122 23.05 20.75 -7.44
N GLU A 123 22.96 21.30 -8.66
CA GLU A 123 22.70 20.51 -9.85
C GLU A 123 23.98 19.79 -10.29
N ARG A 124 23.91 18.46 -10.36
CA ARG A 124 25.03 17.62 -10.81
C ARG A 124 24.69 16.90 -12.12
N MET A 125 25.74 16.50 -12.84
CA MET A 125 25.61 15.71 -14.07
C MET A 125 24.63 14.55 -13.87
N PHE A 126 23.79 14.30 -14.86
CA PHE A 126 22.76 13.27 -14.91
C PHE A 126 21.55 13.50 -13.98
N GLY A 127 21.20 14.75 -13.65
CA GLY A 127 19.97 15.07 -12.89
C GLY A 127 20.00 14.67 -11.42
N TYR A 128 21.16 14.45 -10.83
CA TYR A 128 21.32 14.20 -9.40
C TYR A 128 21.52 15.51 -8.65
N ASN A 129 20.47 15.99 -7.98
CA ASN A 129 20.50 17.22 -7.20
C ASN A 129 20.92 16.91 -5.76
N THR A 130 22.05 17.48 -5.30
CA THR A 130 22.50 17.35 -3.92
C THR A 130 21.85 18.43 -3.07
N PRO A 131 20.94 18.12 -2.11
CA PRO A 131 20.26 19.12 -1.33
C PRO A 131 21.26 19.87 -0.42
N LEU A 132 21.21 21.20 -0.48
CA LEU A 132 21.98 22.11 0.34
C LEU A 132 21.05 22.76 1.38
N TYR A 133 21.64 23.29 2.46
CA TYR A 133 20.90 24.04 3.47
C TYR A 133 21.73 25.26 3.90
N LYS A 134 22.51 25.13 4.96
CA LYS A 134 23.40 26.23 5.42
C LYS A 134 24.66 26.41 4.55
N SER A 135 24.97 25.43 3.71
CA SER A 135 26.12 25.42 2.80
C SER A 135 25.85 26.02 1.43
N THR A 136 24.65 26.54 1.18
CA THR A 136 24.35 27.23 -0.09
C THR A 136 25.10 28.55 -0.20
N PRO A 137 25.79 28.84 -1.31
CA PRO A 137 26.53 30.10 -1.48
C PRO A 137 25.61 31.31 -1.71
N VAL A 138 24.43 31.07 -2.30
CA VAL A 138 23.39 32.07 -2.54
C VAL A 138 22.15 31.71 -1.72
N LYS A 139 21.68 32.63 -0.91
CA LYS A 139 20.40 32.52 -0.22
C LYS A 139 19.31 33.12 -1.09
N VAL A 140 18.29 32.35 -1.36
CA VAL A 140 17.06 32.81 -2.01
C VAL A 140 16.04 33.11 -0.93
N TYR A 141 15.30 34.19 -1.08
CA TYR A 141 14.24 34.59 -0.17
C TYR A 141 13.05 35.13 -0.97
N MET A 142 11.87 34.76 -0.54
CA MET A 142 10.56 35.26 -0.93
C MET A 142 9.72 35.36 0.33
N THR A 143 8.81 36.32 0.42
CA THR A 143 7.99 36.45 1.64
C THR A 143 7.07 35.21 1.79
N PRO A 144 6.81 34.76 3.04
CA PRO A 144 5.91 33.63 3.26
C PRO A 144 4.49 33.89 2.71
N GLU A 145 4.04 35.13 2.70
CA GLU A 145 2.71 35.52 2.22
C GLU A 145 2.62 35.40 0.68
N GLU A 146 3.64 35.82 -0.04
CA GLU A 146 3.73 35.65 -1.49
C GLU A 146 3.86 34.17 -1.86
N ALA A 147 4.70 33.46 -1.13
CA ALA A 147 4.90 32.01 -1.36
C ALA A 147 3.63 31.17 -1.09
N ASP A 148 2.77 31.56 -0.14
CA ASP A 148 1.49 30.89 0.12
C ASP A 148 0.45 31.13 -1.00
N ASN A 149 0.64 32.17 -1.81
CA ASN A 149 -0.24 32.49 -2.95
C ASN A 149 0.19 31.84 -4.27
N LEU A 150 1.27 31.05 -4.29
CA LEU A 150 1.71 30.33 -5.47
C LEU A 150 0.70 29.22 -5.83
N GLU A 151 0.32 29.14 -7.11
CA GLU A 151 -0.53 28.04 -7.62
C GLU A 151 0.19 26.69 -7.57
N GLU A 152 1.47 26.70 -7.98
CA GLU A 152 2.39 25.57 -7.88
C GLU A 152 3.76 26.05 -7.42
N GLY A 153 4.60 25.13 -6.98
CA GLY A 153 5.98 25.45 -6.59
C GLY A 153 6.79 26.04 -7.75
N VAL A 154 7.58 27.05 -7.45
CA VAL A 154 8.45 27.75 -8.43
C VAL A 154 9.83 27.11 -8.42
N GLU A 155 10.36 26.81 -9.62
CA GLU A 155 11.70 26.29 -9.81
C GLU A 155 12.61 27.39 -10.35
N LEU A 156 13.74 27.64 -9.66
CA LEU A 156 14.74 28.61 -10.05
C LEU A 156 16.05 27.90 -10.35
N HIS A 157 16.51 28.00 -11.61
CA HIS A 157 17.85 27.59 -12.01
C HIS A 157 18.81 28.77 -11.85
N LEU A 158 19.80 28.59 -10.99
CA LEU A 158 20.75 29.63 -10.61
C LEU A 158 22.15 29.20 -11.03
N LYS A 159 22.81 30.01 -11.85
CA LYS A 159 24.23 29.83 -12.13
C LYS A 159 25.01 30.92 -11.43
N TYR A 160 25.73 30.52 -10.37
CA TYR A 160 26.55 31.46 -9.60
C TYR A 160 28.03 31.27 -9.93
N THR A 161 28.67 32.33 -10.45
CA THR A 161 30.05 32.29 -10.91
C THR A 161 31.02 32.77 -9.84
N MET A 162 32.29 32.37 -9.97
CA MET A 162 33.37 32.80 -9.09
C MET A 162 33.52 34.30 -9.02
N ASN A 163 33.14 35.06 -10.08
CA ASN A 163 33.19 36.52 -10.15
C ASN A 163 32.03 37.18 -9.42
N GLY A 164 31.12 36.44 -8.80
CA GLY A 164 29.97 36.99 -8.10
C GLY A 164 28.76 37.32 -8.97
N LYS A 165 28.82 36.98 -10.28
CA LYS A 165 27.69 37.07 -11.20
C LYS A 165 26.68 36.00 -10.96
N LEU A 166 25.39 36.33 -11.00
CA LEU A 166 24.27 35.41 -10.80
C LEU A 166 23.36 35.47 -12.04
N ASP A 167 23.29 34.35 -12.78
CA ASP A 167 22.29 34.15 -13.81
C ASP A 167 21.12 33.33 -13.23
N VAL A 168 19.91 33.87 -13.40
CA VAL A 168 18.68 33.28 -12.82
C VAL A 168 17.69 32.99 -13.92
N LYS A 169 17.24 31.77 -14.01
CA LYS A 169 16.09 31.36 -14.81
C LYS A 169 15.00 30.85 -13.86
N VAL A 170 13.83 31.45 -13.94
CA VAL A 170 12.67 31.10 -13.10
C VAL A 170 11.61 30.40 -13.96
N GLU A 171 11.11 29.27 -13.51
CA GLU A 171 10.00 28.56 -14.10
C GLU A 171 8.82 28.54 -13.12
N TYR A 172 7.67 29.08 -13.54
CA TYR A 172 6.49 29.22 -12.69
C TYR A 172 5.21 29.00 -13.49
N MET A 173 4.12 28.65 -12.76
CA MET A 173 2.77 28.58 -13.31
C MET A 173 2.05 29.91 -13.09
N LEU A 174 1.36 30.36 -14.14
CA LEU A 174 0.49 31.52 -14.07
C LEU A 174 -0.72 31.27 -14.98
N ASP A 175 -1.93 31.34 -14.46
CA ASP A 175 -3.19 31.06 -15.17
C ASP A 175 -3.17 29.66 -15.87
N GLU A 176 -2.69 28.62 -15.16
CA GLU A 176 -2.51 27.24 -15.66
C GLU A 176 -1.50 27.08 -16.82
N GLU A 177 -0.75 28.13 -17.17
CA GLU A 177 0.30 28.08 -18.21
C GLU A 177 1.69 28.19 -17.58
N LYS A 178 2.61 27.31 -18.03
CA LYS A 178 4.01 27.36 -17.61
C LYS A 178 4.70 28.53 -18.29
N GLN A 179 5.27 29.43 -17.50
CA GLN A 179 6.03 30.57 -17.97
C GLN A 179 7.47 30.54 -17.48
N GLU A 180 8.36 31.16 -18.24
CA GLU A 180 9.79 31.25 -17.94
C GLU A 180 10.23 32.73 -17.99
N ALA A 181 11.09 33.10 -17.05
CA ALA A 181 11.74 34.41 -17.06
C ALA A 181 13.23 34.24 -16.73
N GLU A 182 14.06 34.98 -17.44
CA GLU A 182 15.51 34.94 -17.25
C GLU A 182 16.04 36.36 -16.95
N VAL A 183 16.99 36.41 -16.01
CA VAL A 183 17.68 37.65 -15.66
C VAL A 183 19.13 37.35 -15.26
N SER A 184 20.01 38.29 -15.48
CA SER A 184 21.43 38.20 -15.16
C SER A 184 21.82 39.37 -14.29
N PHE A 185 22.46 39.09 -13.15
CA PHE A 185 22.92 40.10 -12.20
C PHE A 185 24.46 40.07 -12.11
N ASP A 186 25.09 41.20 -12.24
CA ASP A 186 26.56 41.31 -12.15
C ASP A 186 27.07 41.10 -10.72
N SER A 187 26.23 41.31 -9.71
CA SER A 187 26.56 41.11 -8.30
C SER A 187 25.31 40.85 -7.46
N ILE A 188 25.46 40.24 -6.30
CA ILE A 188 24.45 40.09 -5.26
C ILE A 188 24.84 40.94 -4.04
N PRO A 189 23.86 41.57 -3.31
CA PRO A 189 22.42 41.28 -3.29
C PRO A 189 21.67 41.82 -4.52
N ALA A 190 20.69 41.05 -4.98
CA ALA A 190 19.86 41.33 -6.15
C ALA A 190 18.38 41.01 -5.87
N VAL A 191 17.48 41.67 -6.58
CA VAL A 191 16.03 41.46 -6.46
C VAL A 191 15.43 41.22 -7.84
N PHE A 192 14.63 40.20 -7.98
CA PHE A 192 13.95 39.86 -9.21
C PHE A 192 12.43 39.87 -9.01
N PRO A 193 11.72 40.91 -9.44
CA PRO A 193 10.28 40.94 -9.42
C PRO A 193 9.71 40.11 -10.56
N THR A 194 8.78 39.22 -10.22
CA THR A 194 8.04 38.36 -11.18
C THR A 194 6.54 38.56 -10.95
N PRO A 195 5.66 38.10 -11.88
CA PRO A 195 4.22 38.17 -11.68
C PRO A 195 3.73 37.35 -10.47
N VAL A 196 4.47 36.34 -10.06
CA VAL A 196 4.10 35.45 -8.93
C VAL A 196 4.71 35.89 -7.59
N GLY A 197 5.55 36.88 -7.57
CA GLY A 197 6.15 37.45 -6.35
C GLY A 197 7.58 37.93 -6.56
N VAL A 198 8.21 38.41 -5.48
CA VAL A 198 9.53 39.04 -5.52
C VAL A 198 10.58 38.10 -4.92
N PHE A 199 11.51 37.69 -5.75
CA PHE A 199 12.68 36.89 -5.31
C PHE A 199 13.85 37.79 -4.97
N SER A 200 14.45 37.58 -3.82
CA SER A 200 15.68 38.26 -3.43
C SER A 200 16.81 37.27 -3.20
N PHE A 201 17.98 37.63 -3.69
CA PHE A 201 19.18 36.82 -3.67
C PHE A 201 20.26 37.52 -2.86
N THR A 202 20.80 36.84 -1.86
CA THR A 202 21.86 37.37 -1.02
C THR A 202 23.02 36.40 -0.91
N LYS A 203 24.22 36.93 -0.75
CA LYS A 203 25.41 36.10 -0.53
C LYS A 203 25.37 35.48 0.85
N ASN A 204 25.78 34.24 0.95
CA ASN A 204 25.96 33.57 2.24
C ASN A 204 27.41 33.68 2.71
N ASP A 205 27.69 34.65 3.59
CA ASP A 205 29.03 34.92 4.11
C ASP A 205 29.60 33.81 4.99
N SER A 206 28.76 32.84 5.37
CA SER A 206 29.20 31.66 6.15
C SER A 206 29.82 30.56 5.29
N VAL A 207 29.78 30.69 3.95
CA VAL A 207 30.34 29.72 3.00
C VAL A 207 31.63 30.33 2.41
N PRO A 208 32.71 29.54 2.31
CA PRO A 208 33.96 30.03 1.68
C PRO A 208 33.71 30.41 0.21
N PRO A 209 34.56 31.32 -0.36
CA PRO A 209 34.48 31.66 -1.76
C PRO A 209 34.51 30.42 -2.65
N LEU A 210 33.73 30.43 -3.73
CA LEU A 210 33.68 29.34 -4.70
C LEU A 210 35.03 29.18 -5.42
N GLU A 211 35.44 27.94 -5.60
CA GLU A 211 36.63 27.57 -6.39
C GLU A 211 36.25 27.32 -7.89
N GLU A 212 34.98 26.99 -8.16
CA GLU A 212 34.42 26.75 -9.50
C GLU A 212 33.01 27.36 -9.60
N ASP A 213 32.56 27.62 -10.83
CA ASP A 213 31.17 28.03 -11.10
C ASP A 213 30.19 26.93 -10.63
N MET A 214 29.10 27.31 -9.98
CA MET A 214 28.16 26.41 -9.39
C MET A 214 26.75 26.56 -9.96
N ASN A 215 26.17 25.48 -10.44
CA ASN A 215 24.77 25.43 -10.85
C ASN A 215 23.94 24.96 -9.65
N LEU A 216 22.92 25.77 -9.33
CA LEU A 216 22.01 25.52 -8.23
C LEU A 216 20.57 25.47 -8.74
N VAL A 217 19.77 24.65 -8.15
CA VAL A 217 18.32 24.68 -8.37
C VAL A 217 17.67 24.99 -7.02
N ALA A 218 16.85 26.03 -6.99
CA ALA A 218 16.07 26.38 -5.82
C ALA A 218 14.58 26.14 -6.11
N TYR A 219 13.91 25.51 -5.17
CA TYR A 219 12.47 25.27 -5.20
C TYR A 219 11.83 26.13 -4.13
N VAL A 220 10.85 26.94 -4.51
CA VAL A 220 10.00 27.73 -3.61
C VAL A 220 8.60 27.15 -3.66
N ASN A 221 8.15 26.60 -2.54
CA ASN A 221 6.82 26.00 -2.42
C ASN A 221 5.97 26.82 -1.45
N SER A 222 4.65 26.60 -1.45
CA SER A 222 3.78 27.19 -0.43
C SER A 222 4.22 26.76 0.98
N PRO A 223 4.42 27.71 1.93
CA PRO A 223 4.63 27.36 3.33
C PRO A 223 3.57 26.42 3.90
N THR A 224 2.33 26.50 3.41
CA THR A 224 1.24 25.60 3.80
C THR A 224 1.52 24.17 3.35
N ASP A 225 1.90 23.93 2.11
CA ASP A 225 2.19 22.58 1.57
C ASP A 225 3.42 21.98 2.24
N VAL A 226 4.45 22.80 2.45
CA VAL A 226 5.64 22.36 3.18
C VAL A 226 5.29 21.99 4.63
N THR A 227 4.40 22.76 5.26
CA THR A 227 3.91 22.45 6.61
C THR A 227 3.22 21.08 6.64
N GLU A 228 2.35 20.77 5.69
CA GLU A 228 1.72 19.44 5.58
C GLU A 228 2.77 18.34 5.45
N SER A 229 3.75 18.53 4.58
CA SER A 229 4.85 17.57 4.43
C SER A 229 5.62 17.34 5.74
N TYR A 230 5.84 18.41 6.53
CA TYR A 230 6.49 18.26 7.84
C TYR A 230 5.56 17.57 8.85
N VAL A 231 4.26 17.86 8.85
CA VAL A 231 3.27 17.15 9.70
C VAL A 231 3.28 15.65 9.44
N GLU A 232 3.31 15.24 8.16
CA GLU A 232 3.34 13.83 7.78
C GLU A 232 4.64 13.11 8.19
N ASN A 233 5.77 13.82 8.12
CA ASN A 233 7.09 13.26 8.41
C ASN A 233 7.52 13.40 9.88
N LEU A 234 6.74 14.13 10.70
CA LEU A 234 6.98 14.34 12.12
C LEU A 234 6.20 13.31 12.95
N SER A 235 6.90 12.49 13.71
CA SER A 235 6.30 11.66 14.75
C SER A 235 6.64 12.24 16.12
N VAL A 236 5.63 12.46 16.95
CA VAL A 236 5.79 12.81 18.36
C VAL A 236 4.99 11.79 19.16
N GLU A 237 5.69 10.99 19.93
CA GLU A 237 5.10 9.88 20.67
C GLU A 237 5.58 9.87 22.14
N PRO A 238 4.75 9.43 23.10
CA PRO A 238 5.22 9.22 24.45
C PRO A 238 6.29 8.12 24.50
N THR A 239 7.39 8.36 25.18
CA THR A 239 8.44 7.34 25.35
C THR A 239 7.94 6.12 26.13
N SER A 240 6.96 6.31 27.03
CA SER A 240 6.29 5.26 27.81
C SER A 240 4.93 5.78 28.30
N LYS A 241 3.97 4.89 28.55
CA LYS A 241 2.63 5.23 29.04
C LYS A 241 2.61 5.94 30.42
N THR A 242 3.72 5.91 31.15
CA THR A 242 3.83 6.45 32.52
C THR A 242 4.79 7.62 32.64
N THR A 243 5.37 8.11 31.51
CA THR A 243 6.34 9.21 31.51
C THR A 243 5.82 10.40 30.74
N THR A 244 6.16 11.59 31.18
CA THR A 244 5.86 12.86 30.51
C THR A 244 6.99 13.25 29.54
N ILE A 245 7.65 12.25 28.94
CA ILE A 245 8.71 12.46 27.95
C ILE A 245 8.16 12.18 26.56
N ALA A 246 8.14 13.18 25.70
CA ALA A 246 7.80 13.06 24.30
C ALA A 246 9.08 12.75 23.48
N ALA A 247 9.05 11.66 22.73
CA ALA A 247 10.04 11.37 21.69
C ALA A 247 9.60 12.05 20.40
N ILE A 248 10.43 12.94 19.90
CA ILE A 248 10.21 13.66 18.64
C ILE A 248 11.12 13.03 17.59
N SER A 249 10.58 12.65 16.45
CA SER A 249 11.28 11.99 15.36
C SER A 249 10.88 12.63 14.04
N LEU A 250 11.86 13.07 13.26
CA LEU A 250 11.65 13.72 11.97
C LEU A 250 12.51 13.06 10.88
N GLN A 251 11.89 12.69 9.77
CA GLN A 251 12.59 12.22 8.60
C GLN A 251 12.97 13.37 7.67
N ASN A 252 14.26 13.54 7.38
CA ASN A 252 14.74 14.59 6.48
C ASN A 252 15.97 14.14 5.69
N THR A 253 16.11 14.63 4.47
CA THR A 253 17.28 14.37 3.60
C THR A 253 18.52 15.13 4.08
N VAL A 254 18.35 16.31 4.67
CA VAL A 254 19.42 17.14 5.21
C VAL A 254 19.41 17.09 6.73
N LYS A 255 20.42 16.44 7.32
CA LYS A 255 20.53 16.25 8.77
C LYS A 255 20.39 17.54 9.59
N GLN A 256 21.10 18.59 9.16
CA GLN A 256 21.10 19.87 9.88
C GLN A 256 19.74 20.56 9.83
N ARG A 257 19.03 20.46 8.71
CA ARG A 257 17.67 20.99 8.54
C ARG A 257 16.68 20.33 9.52
N GLY A 258 16.80 19.01 9.71
CA GLY A 258 15.99 18.28 10.68
C GLY A 258 16.33 18.66 12.14
N ILE A 259 17.62 18.85 12.46
CA ILE A 259 18.05 19.29 13.80
C ILE A 259 17.51 20.69 14.12
N ASP A 260 17.70 21.62 13.19
CA ASP A 260 17.25 23.02 13.37
C ASP A 260 15.73 23.10 13.50
N PHE A 261 15.01 22.28 12.71
CA PHE A 261 13.55 22.17 12.81
C PHE A 261 13.10 21.74 14.20
N ILE A 262 13.63 20.62 14.71
CA ILE A 262 13.20 20.07 16.01
C ILE A 262 13.56 21.06 17.14
N ASN A 263 14.73 21.67 17.13
CA ASN A 263 15.12 22.64 18.14
C ASN A 263 14.20 23.87 18.09
N CYS A 264 13.96 24.42 16.90
CA CYS A 264 13.07 25.56 16.70
C CYS A 264 11.63 25.22 17.10
N LEU A 265 11.15 24.00 16.83
CA LEU A 265 9.83 23.51 17.25
C LEU A 265 9.66 23.55 18.77
N VAL A 266 10.67 23.09 19.50
CA VAL A 266 10.67 23.12 20.97
C VAL A 266 10.77 24.56 21.50
N ASP A 267 11.54 25.39 20.82
CA ASP A 267 11.65 26.82 21.19
C ASP A 267 10.32 27.54 21.01
N PHE A 268 9.65 27.37 19.87
CA PHE A 268 8.32 27.95 19.62
C PHE A 268 7.25 27.38 20.54
N TYR A 269 7.31 26.08 20.86
CA TYR A 269 6.44 25.46 21.84
C TYR A 269 6.58 26.12 23.22
N ASN A 270 7.83 26.38 23.68
CA ASN A 270 8.09 27.05 24.93
C ASN A 270 7.66 28.53 24.88
N LEU A 271 7.87 29.20 23.76
CA LEU A 271 7.45 30.58 23.59
C LEU A 271 5.93 30.71 23.67
N ASP A 272 5.19 29.87 22.92
CA ASP A 272 3.72 29.86 22.94
C ASP A 272 3.17 29.57 24.35
N ALA A 273 3.77 28.58 25.05
CA ALA A 273 3.37 28.25 26.41
C ALA A 273 3.66 29.38 27.43
N ASN A 274 4.76 30.13 27.25
CA ASN A 274 5.08 31.29 28.06
C ASN A 274 4.16 32.47 27.74
N ASP A 275 3.85 32.71 26.47
CA ASP A 275 2.93 33.78 26.05
C ASP A 275 1.53 33.55 26.65
N GLU A 276 1.06 32.29 26.66
CA GLU A 276 -0.21 31.87 27.26
C GLU A 276 -0.24 32.17 28.76
N LYS A 277 0.81 31.76 29.50
CA LYS A 277 0.92 32.01 30.94
C LYS A 277 1.00 33.52 31.24
N ASN A 278 1.75 34.26 30.44
CA ASN A 278 1.91 35.69 30.60
C ASN A 278 0.59 36.45 30.36
N GLU A 279 -0.21 36.05 29.35
CA GLU A 279 -1.52 36.65 29.10
C GLU A 279 -2.47 36.47 30.30
N VAL A 280 -2.54 35.23 30.84
CA VAL A 280 -3.36 34.95 32.05
C VAL A 280 -2.85 35.76 33.25
N ALA A 281 -1.54 35.80 33.47
CA ALA A 281 -0.96 36.51 34.59
C ALA A 281 -1.15 38.01 34.46
N GLN A 282 -1.03 38.58 33.26
CA GLN A 282 -1.25 39.98 33.00
C GLN A 282 -2.71 40.40 33.26
N LYS A 283 -3.69 39.63 32.76
CA LYS A 283 -5.10 39.87 33.02
C LYS A 283 -5.45 39.75 34.52
N SER A 284 -4.82 38.78 35.19
CA SER A 284 -4.96 38.63 36.64
C SER A 284 -4.36 39.84 37.40
N ALA A 285 -3.20 40.35 36.96
CA ALA A 285 -2.60 41.56 37.55
C ALA A 285 -3.50 42.78 37.37
N GLU A 286 -3.99 43.04 36.17
CA GLU A 286 -4.91 44.16 35.87
C GLU A 286 -6.15 44.10 36.78
N PHE A 287 -6.77 42.94 36.92
CA PHE A 287 -7.93 42.74 37.80
C PHE A 287 -7.62 42.96 39.25
N ILE A 288 -6.50 42.41 39.75
CA ILE A 288 -6.08 42.59 41.14
C ILE A 288 -5.80 44.06 41.46
N ASP A 289 -5.09 44.76 40.58
CA ASP A 289 -4.75 46.18 40.75
C ASP A 289 -6.01 47.05 40.77
N GLU A 290 -6.99 46.80 39.90
CA GLU A 290 -8.28 47.48 39.92
C GLU A 290 -8.99 47.25 41.26
N ARG A 291 -9.00 45.99 41.75
CA ARG A 291 -9.64 45.66 43.02
C ARG A 291 -8.94 46.27 44.20
N ILE A 292 -7.60 46.27 44.25
CA ILE A 292 -6.82 46.96 45.27
C ILE A 292 -7.18 48.44 45.32
N GLY A 293 -7.30 49.09 44.17
CA GLY A 293 -7.69 50.51 44.06
C GLY A 293 -9.07 50.79 44.63
N ILE A 294 -10.05 49.88 44.44
CA ILE A 294 -11.39 50.00 44.99
C ILE A 294 -11.36 49.77 46.51
N ILE A 295 -10.75 48.65 46.96
CA ILE A 295 -10.74 48.31 48.41
C ILE A 295 -9.92 49.31 49.22
N ASN A 296 -8.84 49.85 48.67
CA ASN A 296 -8.06 50.88 49.37
C ASN A 296 -8.90 52.15 49.66
N ARG A 297 -9.72 52.58 48.68
CA ARG A 297 -10.66 53.68 48.91
C ARG A 297 -11.72 53.35 49.93
N GLU A 298 -12.30 52.14 49.86
CA GLU A 298 -13.32 51.69 50.80
C GLU A 298 -12.77 51.51 52.23
N LEU A 299 -11.53 51.01 52.33
CA LEU A 299 -10.84 50.90 53.64
C LEU A 299 -10.56 52.26 54.25
N GLY A 300 -10.01 53.22 53.45
CA GLY A 300 -9.80 54.59 53.90
C GLY A 300 -11.08 55.26 54.39
N THR A 301 -12.23 55.00 53.71
CA THR A 301 -13.55 55.48 54.19
C THR A 301 -13.93 54.84 55.52
N ALA A 302 -13.77 53.50 55.66
CA ALA A 302 -14.11 52.81 56.91
C ALA A 302 -13.19 53.19 58.07
N GLU A 303 -11.91 53.46 57.81
CA GLU A 303 -10.96 53.95 58.79
C GLU A 303 -11.31 55.36 59.26
N THR A 304 -11.72 56.23 58.33
CA THR A 304 -12.17 57.58 58.63
C THR A 304 -13.46 57.54 59.51
N GLU A 305 -14.44 56.72 59.11
CA GLU A 305 -15.67 56.49 59.85
C GLU A 305 -15.39 55.95 61.27
N LEU A 306 -14.44 55.03 61.38
CA LEU A 306 -14.03 54.47 62.67
C LEU A 306 -13.33 55.55 63.57
N ALA A 307 -12.43 56.33 62.92
CA ALA A 307 -11.75 57.44 63.61
C ALA A 307 -12.76 58.51 64.13
N ASP A 308 -13.66 58.91 63.24
CA ASP A 308 -14.71 59.90 63.55
C ASP A 308 -15.65 59.37 64.64
N PHE A 309 -15.97 58.08 64.60
CA PHE A 309 -16.78 57.47 65.65
C PHE A 309 -16.06 57.48 66.98
N LYS A 310 -14.81 57.04 67.05
CA LYS A 310 -13.99 57.07 68.29
C LYS A 310 -13.86 58.50 68.85
N GLN A 311 -13.67 59.51 68.01
CA GLN A 311 -13.55 60.90 68.42
C GLN A 311 -14.86 61.43 68.98
N ARG A 312 -16.00 61.09 68.34
CA ARG A 312 -17.32 61.58 68.81
C ARG A 312 -17.78 60.88 70.07
N SER A 313 -17.43 59.56 70.27
CA SER A 313 -17.94 58.76 71.36
C SER A 313 -17.09 58.77 72.67
N GLY A 314 -15.84 59.26 72.61
CA GLY A 314 -14.98 59.48 73.80
C GLY A 314 -14.60 58.14 74.50
N LEU A 315 -14.65 57.03 73.84
CA LEU A 315 -14.54 55.69 74.42
C LEU A 315 -13.07 55.24 74.59
N THR A 316 -12.64 55.15 75.84
CA THR A 316 -11.50 54.39 76.25
C THR A 316 -11.94 53.44 77.42
N ASP A 317 -12.01 52.17 77.15
CA ASP A 317 -12.05 50.99 78.08
C ASP A 317 -13.42 50.37 78.49
N LEU A 318 -13.58 49.09 78.24
CA LEU A 318 -14.76 48.25 78.58
C LEU A 318 -14.39 47.04 79.43
N THR A 319 -15.18 46.89 80.49
CA THR A 319 -14.95 46.00 81.65
C THR A 319 -15.20 44.48 81.40
N SER A 320 -14.67 43.66 82.29
CA SER A 320 -14.32 42.22 82.20
C SER A 320 -15.44 41.19 81.86
N ASP A 321 -16.74 41.40 82.02
CA ASP A 321 -17.80 40.43 81.71
C ASP A 321 -18.21 40.43 80.19
N ALA A 322 -17.99 41.53 79.55
CA ALA A 322 -18.09 41.60 78.12
C ALA A 322 -16.99 40.82 77.33
N ARG A 323 -15.88 40.53 78.05
CA ARG A 323 -14.67 39.93 77.40
C ARG A 323 -14.87 38.48 77.05
N LEU A 324 -15.56 37.66 77.76
CA LEU A 324 -15.85 36.28 77.44
C LEU A 324 -16.92 36.11 76.36
N ALA A 325 -17.95 36.97 76.36
CA ALA A 325 -18.93 37.01 75.27
C ALA A 325 -18.31 37.59 74.01
N LEU A 326 -17.34 38.53 74.13
CA LEU A 326 -16.56 39.08 73.02
C LEU A 326 -15.63 38.05 72.41
N GLU A 327 -15.02 37.16 73.19
CA GLU A 327 -14.09 36.14 72.72
C GLU A 327 -14.78 35.10 71.81
N GLU A 328 -15.96 34.63 72.19
CA GLU A 328 -16.79 33.73 71.38
C GLU A 328 -17.40 34.49 70.16
N SER A 329 -17.86 35.74 70.32
CA SER A 329 -18.33 36.58 69.26
C SER A 329 -17.23 36.87 68.29
N SER A 330 -15.99 37.19 68.70
CA SER A 330 -14.79 37.42 67.90
C SER A 330 -14.48 36.23 67.01
N LYS A 331 -14.62 35.01 67.51
CA LYS A 331 -14.37 33.82 66.67
C LYS A 331 -15.37 33.68 65.51
N TYR A 332 -16.66 33.94 65.75
CA TYR A 332 -17.65 33.91 64.65
C TYR A 332 -17.46 35.13 63.72
N GLU A 333 -17.05 36.26 64.26
CA GLU A 333 -16.70 37.44 63.51
C GLU A 333 -15.48 37.23 62.62
N GLN A 334 -14.46 36.53 63.05
CA GLN A 334 -13.33 36.14 62.24
C GLN A 334 -13.77 35.26 61.06
N GLN A 335 -14.64 34.27 61.36
CA GLN A 335 -15.21 33.39 60.32
C GLN A 335 -16.11 34.16 59.36
N LEU A 336 -16.88 35.13 59.83
CA LEU A 336 -17.68 36.05 59.00
C LEU A 336 -16.81 36.88 58.09
N THR A 337 -15.72 37.43 58.63
CA THR A 337 -14.74 38.21 57.91
C THR A 337 -14.11 37.42 56.75
N GLU A 338 -13.71 36.17 57.05
CA GLU A 338 -13.13 35.26 56.08
C GLU A 338 -14.14 34.89 54.98
N ASN A 339 -15.37 34.50 55.36
CA ASN A 339 -16.43 34.21 54.41
C ASN A 339 -16.85 35.43 53.58
N ALA A 340 -16.95 36.60 54.18
CA ALA A 340 -17.26 37.86 53.50
C ALA A 340 -16.18 38.25 52.48
N THR A 341 -14.94 37.96 52.83
CA THR A 341 -13.79 38.14 51.89
C THR A 341 -13.94 37.28 50.64
N GLN A 342 -14.21 35.98 50.83
CA GLN A 342 -14.47 35.05 49.72
C GLN A 342 -15.70 35.44 48.89
N LEU A 343 -16.78 35.86 49.55
CA LEU A 343 -18.02 36.31 48.91
C LEU A 343 -17.76 37.48 47.98
N ARG A 344 -17.05 38.51 48.41
CA ARG A 344 -16.70 39.67 47.59
C ARG A 344 -15.81 39.32 46.43
N LEU A 345 -14.87 38.38 46.60
CA LEU A 345 -14.02 37.90 45.51
C LEU A 345 -14.86 37.20 44.43
N VAL A 346 -15.75 36.29 44.86
CA VAL A 346 -16.62 35.57 43.96
C VAL A 346 -17.64 36.49 43.27
N GLU A 347 -18.18 37.49 44.00
CA GLU A 347 -19.07 38.51 43.41
C GLU A 347 -18.34 39.38 42.33
N SER A 348 -17.10 39.74 42.61
CA SER A 348 -16.29 40.49 41.67
C SER A 348 -16.02 39.66 40.41
N LEU A 349 -15.71 38.37 40.60
CA LEU A 349 -15.52 37.42 39.54
C LEU A 349 -16.81 37.22 38.72
N ARG A 350 -17.96 37.09 39.38
CA ARG A 350 -19.28 36.98 38.74
C ARG A 350 -19.53 38.21 37.85
N ASN A 351 -19.24 39.39 38.36
CA ASN A 351 -19.43 40.65 37.60
C ASN A 351 -18.51 40.72 36.38
N TYR A 352 -17.26 40.27 36.53
CA TYR A 352 -16.31 40.16 35.41
C TYR A 352 -16.79 39.17 34.34
N VAL A 353 -17.20 37.96 34.70
CA VAL A 353 -17.66 36.90 33.81
C VAL A 353 -18.95 37.29 33.09
N ASN A 354 -19.85 38.01 33.82
CA ASN A 354 -21.13 38.40 33.24
C ASN A 354 -21.04 39.68 32.37
N ASN A 355 -19.91 40.35 32.38
CA ASN A 355 -19.73 41.55 31.55
C ASN A 355 -19.59 41.16 30.09
N PRO A 356 -20.46 41.63 29.18
CA PRO A 356 -20.37 41.30 27.76
C PRO A 356 -19.04 41.71 27.10
N LYS A 357 -18.39 42.77 27.62
CA LYS A 357 -17.10 43.20 27.10
C LYS A 357 -15.99 42.19 27.31
N ASN A 358 -16.10 41.36 28.35
CA ASN A 358 -15.10 40.35 28.70
C ASN A 358 -15.44 38.93 28.12
N ALA A 359 -16.40 38.84 27.18
CA ALA A 359 -16.88 37.57 26.66
C ALA A 359 -15.80 36.71 26.00
N ASN A 360 -14.80 37.33 25.44
CA ASN A 360 -13.67 36.69 24.74
C ASN A 360 -12.32 36.95 25.44
N GLU A 361 -12.36 37.42 26.68
CA GLU A 361 -11.19 37.68 27.49
C GLU A 361 -10.97 36.54 28.52
N VAL A 362 -9.70 36.29 28.83
CA VAL A 362 -9.35 35.28 29.85
C VAL A 362 -9.84 35.75 31.22
N ILE A 363 -10.40 34.83 31.96
CA ILE A 363 -10.87 35.11 33.31
C ILE A 363 -9.68 35.06 34.27
N PRO A 364 -9.50 36.03 35.15
CA PRO A 364 -8.42 36.00 36.13
C PRO A 364 -8.53 34.74 37.02
N ALA A 365 -7.55 33.84 36.90
CA ALA A 365 -7.59 32.58 37.61
C ALA A 365 -6.97 32.61 39.02
N ASN A 366 -6.07 33.57 39.25
CA ASN A 366 -5.21 33.62 40.47
C ASN A 366 -5.66 34.66 41.52
N VAL A 367 -6.96 34.84 41.67
CA VAL A 367 -7.54 35.86 42.54
C VAL A 367 -7.73 35.43 44.02
N GLY A 368 -7.22 34.27 44.42
CA GLY A 368 -7.30 33.79 45.80
C GLY A 368 -8.60 33.10 46.20
N LEU A 369 -9.24 32.47 45.25
CA LEU A 369 -10.41 31.61 45.49
C LEU A 369 -10.03 30.38 46.30
N GLN A 370 -10.82 30.06 47.33
CA GLN A 370 -10.68 28.82 48.10
C GLN A 370 -11.32 27.63 47.38
N ASP A 371 -12.29 27.89 46.51
CA ASP A 371 -12.96 26.83 45.73
C ASP A 371 -12.07 26.37 44.55
N GLN A 372 -11.47 25.18 44.74
CA GLN A 372 -10.57 24.58 43.74
C GLN A 372 -11.31 24.18 42.45
N ASN A 373 -12.59 23.79 42.54
CA ASN A 373 -13.38 23.40 41.39
C ASN A 373 -13.64 24.59 40.50
N LEU A 374 -14.01 25.73 41.07
CA LEU A 374 -14.17 26.97 40.32
C LEU A 374 -12.87 27.39 39.67
N GLY A 375 -11.74 27.32 40.37
CA GLY A 375 -10.42 27.58 39.78
C GLY A 375 -10.09 26.66 38.61
N SER A 376 -10.39 25.38 38.72
CA SER A 376 -10.16 24.41 37.64
C SER A 376 -11.00 24.71 36.39
N ILE A 377 -12.28 25.00 36.55
CA ILE A 377 -13.19 25.31 35.45
C ILE A 377 -12.79 26.61 34.77
N ILE A 378 -12.34 27.61 35.52
CA ILE A 378 -11.80 28.86 34.94
C ILE A 378 -10.54 28.58 34.09
N ASN A 379 -9.63 27.75 34.61
CA ASN A 379 -8.44 27.38 33.85
C ASN A 379 -8.78 26.66 32.55
N GLN A 380 -9.74 25.74 32.57
CA GLN A 380 -10.21 25.05 31.37
C GLN A 380 -10.82 26.03 30.35
N TYR A 381 -11.64 26.98 30.81
CA TYR A 381 -12.21 28.02 29.99
C TYR A 381 -11.12 28.90 29.35
N ASN A 382 -10.15 29.32 30.14
CA ASN A 382 -9.02 30.14 29.66
C ASN A 382 -8.20 29.39 28.61
N THR A 383 -7.92 28.10 28.82
CA THR A 383 -7.22 27.25 27.85
C THR A 383 -7.96 27.20 26.52
N MET A 384 -9.29 27.04 26.57
CA MET A 384 -10.10 27.03 25.33
C MET A 384 -10.09 28.39 24.60
N LEU A 385 -10.12 29.48 25.32
CA LEU A 385 -10.01 30.83 24.73
C LEU A 385 -8.66 31.07 24.06
N ILE A 386 -7.60 30.62 24.70
CA ILE A 386 -6.26 30.75 24.17
C ILE A 386 -6.13 29.89 22.89
N GLU A 387 -6.66 28.68 22.92
CA GLU A 387 -6.69 27.82 21.76
C GLU A 387 -7.51 28.42 20.60
N ARG A 388 -8.66 29.02 20.89
CA ARG A 388 -9.42 29.80 19.91
C ARG A 388 -8.59 30.90 19.29
N LYS A 389 -7.88 31.66 20.12
CA LYS A 389 -7.02 32.76 19.67
C LYS A 389 -5.87 32.25 18.79
N ARG A 390 -5.34 31.05 19.10
CA ARG A 390 -4.33 30.35 18.31
C ARG A 390 -4.89 29.93 16.93
N LEU A 391 -6.06 29.32 16.91
CA LEU A 391 -6.72 28.90 15.67
C LEU A 391 -7.07 30.09 14.77
N LEU A 392 -7.51 31.22 15.34
CA LEU A 392 -7.85 32.43 14.58
C LEU A 392 -6.64 33.16 13.96
N ARG A 393 -5.42 32.86 14.41
CA ARG A 393 -4.21 33.38 13.75
C ARG A 393 -3.93 32.74 12.39
N THR A 394 -4.48 31.54 12.15
CA THR A 394 -4.19 30.74 10.96
C THR A 394 -5.44 30.32 10.19
N SER A 395 -6.62 30.61 10.71
CA SER A 395 -7.90 30.18 10.14
C SER A 395 -8.95 31.29 10.25
N SER A 396 -9.91 31.31 9.35
CA SER A 396 -11.04 32.21 9.42
C SER A 396 -12.07 31.75 10.47
N GLU A 397 -12.95 32.66 10.90
CA GLU A 397 -14.04 32.36 11.85
C GLU A 397 -15.01 31.27 11.35
N ASN A 398 -15.08 31.04 10.05
CA ASN A 398 -15.94 30.02 9.44
C ASN A 398 -15.30 28.61 9.39
N ASN A 399 -14.09 28.46 9.87
CA ASN A 399 -13.45 27.16 9.93
C ASN A 399 -14.19 26.22 10.90
N PRO A 400 -14.53 24.97 10.54
CA PRO A 400 -15.22 24.02 11.42
C PRO A 400 -14.53 23.83 12.78
N ALA A 401 -13.21 23.87 12.84
CA ALA A 401 -12.46 23.78 14.09
C ALA A 401 -12.69 25.01 14.98
N VAL A 402 -12.78 26.21 14.41
CA VAL A 402 -13.09 27.46 15.14
C VAL A 402 -14.55 27.45 15.59
N ILE A 403 -15.47 26.97 14.78
CA ILE A 403 -16.88 26.83 15.15
C ILE A 403 -17.04 25.87 16.32
N ASN A 404 -16.38 24.72 16.27
CA ASN A 404 -16.43 23.70 17.33
C ASN A 404 -15.87 24.26 18.65
N ILE A 405 -14.73 24.94 18.62
CA ILE A 405 -14.16 25.52 19.85
C ILE A 405 -15.02 26.66 20.38
N ASN A 406 -15.65 27.46 19.52
CA ASN A 406 -16.60 28.50 19.93
C ASN A 406 -17.80 27.88 20.70
N THR A 407 -18.37 26.78 20.20
CA THR A 407 -19.44 26.06 20.88
C THR A 407 -18.97 25.52 22.25
N GLY A 408 -17.74 24.99 22.29
CA GLY A 408 -17.11 24.55 23.54
C GLY A 408 -16.90 25.70 24.54
N ILE A 409 -16.45 26.87 24.07
CA ILE A 409 -16.26 28.07 24.88
C ILE A 409 -17.59 28.56 25.45
N GLU A 410 -18.64 28.62 24.65
CA GLU A 410 -19.97 28.99 25.12
C GLU A 410 -20.49 28.05 26.21
N SER A 411 -20.37 26.74 25.98
CA SER A 411 -20.70 25.72 26.97
C SER A 411 -19.90 25.88 28.26
N MET A 412 -18.61 26.07 28.13
CA MET A 412 -17.72 26.23 29.28
C MET A 412 -17.96 27.53 30.00
N ARG A 413 -18.25 28.63 29.31
CA ARG A 413 -18.65 29.88 29.89
C ARG A 413 -19.91 29.75 30.73
N HIS A 414 -20.92 29.05 30.23
CA HIS A 414 -22.13 28.75 30.94
C HIS A 414 -21.84 27.94 32.23
N ASN A 415 -20.93 26.96 32.15
CA ASN A 415 -20.48 26.18 33.27
C ASN A 415 -19.79 27.07 34.34
N VAL A 416 -18.88 27.99 33.90
CA VAL A 416 -18.26 28.95 34.80
C VAL A 416 -19.30 29.83 35.48
N GLN A 417 -20.26 30.39 34.72
CA GLN A 417 -21.35 31.21 35.27
C GLN A 417 -22.19 30.45 36.30
N THR A 418 -22.55 29.21 35.96
CA THR A 418 -23.35 28.35 36.87
C THR A 418 -22.57 28.01 38.12
N THR A 419 -21.29 27.69 38.00
CA THR A 419 -20.44 27.34 39.15
C THR A 419 -20.19 28.55 40.03
N VAL A 420 -19.85 29.72 39.44
CA VAL A 420 -19.72 30.97 40.20
C VAL A 420 -20.99 31.31 40.97
N ASN A 421 -22.15 31.17 40.34
CA ASN A 421 -23.43 31.43 41.03
C ASN A 421 -23.73 30.39 42.12
N SER A 422 -23.30 29.15 41.96
CA SER A 422 -23.47 28.10 42.97
C SER A 422 -22.55 28.32 44.19
N VAL A 423 -21.27 28.66 43.93
CA VAL A 423 -20.33 29.02 45.00
C VAL A 423 -20.79 30.27 45.75
N LEU A 424 -21.25 31.28 45.01
CA LEU A 424 -21.81 32.51 45.61
C LEU A 424 -22.99 32.17 46.59
N ARG A 425 -23.94 31.36 46.10
CA ARG A 425 -25.06 30.91 46.95
C ARG A 425 -24.61 30.14 48.18
N GLY A 426 -23.61 29.24 48.00
CA GLY A 426 -23.00 28.51 49.13
C GLY A 426 -22.39 29.43 50.16
N LEU A 427 -21.61 30.44 49.75
CA LEU A 427 -21.03 31.46 50.63
C LEU A 427 -22.10 32.35 51.30
N GLN A 428 -23.16 32.73 50.57
CA GLN A 428 -24.30 33.45 51.13
C GLN A 428 -25.04 32.66 52.20
N ILE A 429 -25.24 31.38 52.00
CA ILE A 429 -25.85 30.49 53.03
C ILE A 429 -24.94 30.38 54.26
N ALA A 430 -23.63 30.18 54.04
CA ALA A 430 -22.66 30.16 55.14
C ALA A 430 -22.66 31.49 55.90
N GLN A 431 -22.68 32.64 55.22
CA GLN A 431 -22.78 33.93 55.83
C GLN A 431 -24.02 34.07 56.73
N SER A 432 -25.20 33.71 56.18
CA SER A 432 -26.47 33.75 56.93
C SER A 432 -26.43 32.86 58.16
N ASN A 433 -25.78 31.69 58.10
CA ASN A 433 -25.64 30.79 59.24
C ASN A 433 -24.69 31.38 60.30
N LEU A 434 -23.55 31.91 59.89
CA LEU A 434 -22.58 32.56 60.75
C LEU A 434 -23.18 33.81 61.43
N GLU A 435 -23.92 34.63 60.65
CA GLU A 435 -24.65 35.76 61.19
C GLU A 435 -25.69 35.36 62.23
N ARG A 436 -26.40 34.27 62.01
CA ARG A 436 -27.36 33.73 63.03
C ARG A 436 -26.66 33.32 64.30
N GLN A 437 -25.48 32.71 64.20
CA GLN A 437 -24.69 32.31 65.38
C GLN A 437 -24.14 33.56 66.08
N ALA A 438 -23.59 34.55 65.39
CA ALA A 438 -23.13 35.79 65.92
C ALA A 438 -24.26 36.54 66.69
N ARG A 439 -25.45 36.68 66.06
CA ARG A 439 -26.64 37.30 66.72
C ARG A 439 -27.09 36.58 67.98
N LYS A 440 -26.87 35.29 68.12
CA LYS A 440 -27.18 34.53 69.37
C LYS A 440 -26.32 34.96 70.51
N PHE A 441 -25.08 35.36 70.23
CA PHE A 441 -24.13 35.93 71.22
C PHE A 441 -24.35 37.44 71.44
N GLU A 442 -24.71 38.20 70.36
CA GLU A 442 -25.09 39.61 70.43
C GLU A 442 -26.32 39.84 71.39
N GLY A 443 -27.31 38.96 71.32
CA GLY A 443 -28.47 38.99 72.22
C GLY A 443 -28.12 38.86 73.78
N ARG A 444 -26.94 38.32 74.02
CA ARG A 444 -26.40 38.31 75.39
C ARG A 444 -25.64 39.59 75.79
N ILE A 445 -25.20 40.36 74.75
CA ILE A 445 -24.50 41.62 74.90
C ILE A 445 -25.47 42.83 74.88
N SER A 446 -26.75 42.63 74.59
CA SER A 446 -27.76 43.69 74.34
C SER A 446 -28.14 44.53 75.54
N SER A 447 -27.36 44.49 76.61
CA SER A 447 -27.40 45.48 77.70
C SER A 447 -26.28 46.56 77.57
N ALA A 448 -25.47 46.49 76.48
CA ALA A 448 -24.42 47.48 76.17
C ALA A 448 -25.00 48.65 75.36
N PRO A 449 -24.42 49.86 75.46
CA PRO A 449 -24.92 51.04 74.82
C PRO A 449 -24.97 50.92 73.33
N GLN A 450 -25.91 51.55 72.65
CA GLN A 450 -26.08 51.63 71.19
C GLN A 450 -24.77 51.97 70.45
N GLN A 451 -23.89 52.73 71.14
CA GLN A 451 -22.57 53.18 70.70
C GLN A 451 -21.59 51.97 70.44
N GLU A 452 -21.67 50.90 71.23
CA GLU A 452 -20.82 49.70 71.12
C GLU A 452 -21.21 48.87 69.90
N LYS A 453 -22.50 48.77 69.62
CA LYS A 453 -23.00 48.10 68.42
C LYS A 453 -22.54 48.78 67.10
N GLU A 454 -22.58 50.10 67.12
CA GLU A 454 -22.14 50.92 66.00
C GLU A 454 -20.61 50.78 65.75
N PHE A 455 -19.84 50.84 66.89
CA PHE A 455 -18.39 50.61 66.87
C PHE A 455 -18.04 49.23 66.30
N LEU A 456 -18.70 48.20 66.82
CA LEU A 456 -18.45 46.81 66.34
C LEU A 456 -18.77 46.64 64.84
N THR A 457 -19.85 47.30 64.38
CA THR A 457 -20.22 47.22 62.94
C THR A 457 -19.18 47.92 62.04
N ILE A 458 -18.74 49.12 62.42
CA ILE A 458 -17.74 49.87 61.67
C ILE A 458 -16.37 49.17 61.75
N SER A 459 -15.96 48.70 62.92
CA SER A 459 -14.72 47.93 63.10
C SER A 459 -14.70 46.64 62.32
N ARG A 460 -15.80 45.89 62.29
CA ARG A 460 -15.93 44.70 61.40
C ARG A 460 -15.77 45.01 59.94
N GLN A 461 -16.42 46.08 59.47
CA GLN A 461 -16.26 46.54 58.08
C GLN A 461 -14.81 46.88 57.72
N GLN A 462 -14.16 47.61 58.62
CA GLN A 462 -12.74 48.00 58.46
C GLN A 462 -11.86 46.73 58.47
N GLU A 463 -12.07 45.76 59.37
CA GLU A 463 -11.31 44.51 59.46
C GLU A 463 -11.51 43.65 58.23
N ILE A 464 -12.77 43.52 57.71
CA ILE A 464 -13.05 42.82 56.44
C ILE A 464 -12.29 43.42 55.29
N LYS A 465 -12.35 44.77 55.17
CA LYS A 465 -11.68 45.51 54.08
C LYS A 465 -10.16 45.46 54.22
N ALA A 466 -9.62 45.55 55.43
CA ALA A 466 -8.18 45.44 55.69
C ALA A 466 -7.66 44.02 55.34
N THR A 467 -8.38 42.95 55.74
CA THR A 467 -8.04 41.59 55.45
C THR A 467 -8.06 41.33 53.96
N LEU A 468 -9.10 41.83 53.26
CA LEU A 468 -9.20 41.70 51.81
C LEU A 468 -8.07 42.45 51.09
N TYR A 469 -7.72 43.66 51.57
CA TYR A 469 -6.61 44.42 51.01
C TYR A 469 -5.27 43.67 51.14
N ILE A 470 -4.96 43.13 52.32
CA ILE A 470 -3.72 42.35 52.54
C ILE A 470 -3.71 41.09 51.65
N MET A 471 -4.84 40.40 51.54
CA MET A 471 -4.97 39.22 50.69
C MET A 471 -4.74 39.52 49.18
N LEU A 472 -5.33 40.64 48.73
CA LEU A 472 -5.10 41.09 47.33
C LEU A 472 -3.64 41.48 47.05
N LEU A 473 -2.99 42.17 48.01
CA LEU A 473 -1.57 42.47 47.96
C LEU A 473 -0.72 41.21 47.85
N GLN A 474 -1.02 40.18 48.70
CA GLN A 474 -0.35 38.88 48.64
C GLN A 474 -0.55 38.24 47.28
N LYS A 475 -1.77 38.26 46.76
CA LYS A 475 -2.04 37.70 45.44
C LYS A 475 -1.39 38.44 44.28
N ARG A 476 -1.25 39.79 44.42
CA ARG A 476 -0.48 40.58 43.46
C ARG A 476 0.98 40.15 43.44
N GLU A 477 1.62 39.98 44.60
CA GLU A 477 3.01 39.52 44.67
C GLU A 477 3.20 38.08 44.16
N GLU A 478 2.27 37.16 44.51
CA GLU A 478 2.29 35.80 43.97
C GLU A 478 2.18 35.79 42.44
N ASN A 479 1.29 36.62 41.88
CA ASN A 479 1.13 36.77 40.43
C ASN A 479 2.34 37.40 39.75
N ALA A 480 2.94 38.41 40.38
CA ALA A 480 4.18 39.07 39.92
C ALA A 480 5.35 38.06 39.88
N ILE A 481 5.47 37.19 40.89
CA ILE A 481 6.45 36.11 40.91
C ILE A 481 6.18 35.13 39.76
N THR A 482 4.90 34.78 39.50
CA THR A 482 4.51 33.88 38.40
C THR A 482 4.88 34.46 37.04
N LEU A 483 4.64 35.76 36.85
CA LEU A 483 5.02 36.51 35.63
C LEU A 483 6.54 36.58 35.43
N ALA A 484 7.31 36.75 36.52
CA ALA A 484 8.76 36.78 36.50
C ALA A 484 9.41 35.40 36.31
N SER A 485 8.68 34.32 36.64
CA SER A 485 9.15 32.92 36.60
C SER A 485 8.84 32.27 35.26
N THR A 486 9.55 32.70 34.21
CA THR A 486 9.46 32.11 32.85
C THR A 486 10.16 30.76 32.81
N ALA A 487 9.53 29.72 33.40
CA ALA A 487 10.03 28.38 33.31
C ALA A 487 9.48 27.70 32.05
N ASN A 488 10.35 27.25 31.15
CA ASN A 488 10.01 26.51 29.95
C ASN A 488 9.20 25.23 30.32
N ASN A 489 8.10 25.00 29.62
CA ASN A 489 7.27 23.82 29.75
C ASN A 489 7.98 22.58 29.21
N GLY A 490 8.65 22.72 28.06
CA GLY A 490 9.42 21.67 27.40
C GLY A 490 10.91 21.81 27.70
N ARG A 491 11.51 20.80 28.29
CA ARG A 491 12.97 20.70 28.50
C ARG A 491 13.54 19.60 27.63
N ILE A 492 14.48 19.97 26.75
CA ILE A 492 15.22 18.99 25.96
C ILE A 492 16.07 18.11 26.89
N ILE A 493 15.77 16.81 26.94
CA ILE A 493 16.56 15.80 27.66
C ILE A 493 17.60 15.17 26.74
N LYS A 494 17.18 14.85 25.51
CA LYS A 494 18.04 14.34 24.44
C LYS A 494 18.03 15.35 23.32
N ALA A 495 19.19 15.95 23.04
CA ALA A 495 19.35 16.88 21.93
C ALA A 495 19.00 16.18 20.60
N ALA A 496 18.52 16.96 19.63
CA ALA A 496 18.22 16.48 18.29
C ALA A 496 19.48 15.93 17.63
N LEU A 497 19.52 14.63 17.37
CA LEU A 497 20.65 13.93 16.78
C LEU A 497 20.20 13.10 15.57
N PRO A 498 20.89 13.22 14.43
CA PRO A 498 20.57 12.44 13.25
C PRO A 498 21.04 10.99 13.39
N SER A 499 20.31 10.06 12.80
CA SER A 499 20.72 8.67 12.69
C SER A 499 22.05 8.55 11.94
N LYS A 500 22.92 7.64 12.39
CA LYS A 500 24.22 7.40 11.76
C LYS A 500 24.10 6.84 10.34
N LYS A 501 23.04 6.05 10.09
CA LYS A 501 22.73 5.44 8.79
C LYS A 501 21.41 6.00 8.26
N PRO A 502 21.27 6.16 6.93
CA PRO A 502 19.98 6.56 6.36
C PRO A 502 18.92 5.49 6.63
N VAL A 503 17.70 5.93 6.87
CA VAL A 503 16.52 5.09 7.11
C VAL A 503 15.91 4.65 5.78
N SER A 504 15.98 5.50 4.77
CA SER A 504 15.49 5.25 3.40
C SER A 504 16.50 5.78 2.37
N PRO A 505 16.62 5.13 1.19
CA PRO A 505 16.12 3.80 0.89
C PRO A 505 16.87 2.69 1.64
N LYS A 506 16.17 1.65 2.06
CA LYS A 506 16.80 0.47 2.68
C LYS A 506 17.51 -0.35 1.61
N LYS A 507 18.83 -0.13 1.43
CA LYS A 507 19.65 -0.75 0.37
C LYS A 507 19.45 -2.26 0.26
N MET A 508 19.41 -2.97 1.41
CA MET A 508 19.21 -4.42 1.43
C MET A 508 17.83 -4.82 0.88
N VAL A 509 16.79 -4.07 1.20
CA VAL A 509 15.42 -4.36 0.73
C VAL A 509 15.32 -4.13 -0.78
N VAL A 510 15.89 -3.03 -1.28
CA VAL A 510 15.88 -2.73 -2.72
C VAL A 510 16.68 -3.78 -3.49
N MET A 511 17.85 -4.19 -3.00
CA MET A 511 18.67 -5.23 -3.62
C MET A 511 17.96 -6.59 -3.59
N LEU A 512 17.30 -6.93 -2.48
CA LEU A 512 16.52 -8.17 -2.36
C LEU A 512 15.33 -8.15 -3.32
N ALA A 513 14.62 -7.04 -3.40
CA ALA A 513 13.52 -6.86 -4.35
C ALA A 513 13.99 -7.01 -5.81
N ALA A 514 15.15 -6.43 -6.15
CA ALA A 514 15.75 -6.56 -7.47
C ALA A 514 16.13 -8.02 -7.78
N LEU A 515 16.65 -8.77 -6.80
CA LEU A 515 16.97 -10.18 -6.95
C LEU A 515 15.70 -11.01 -7.20
N VAL A 516 14.66 -10.79 -6.40
CA VAL A 516 13.37 -11.49 -6.52
C VAL A 516 12.72 -11.20 -7.87
N LEU A 517 12.69 -9.94 -8.30
CA LEU A 517 12.16 -9.54 -9.60
C LEU A 517 12.99 -10.12 -10.75
N GLY A 518 14.33 -10.07 -10.62
CA GLY A 518 15.24 -10.62 -11.62
C GLY A 518 15.08 -12.12 -11.82
N MET A 519 14.74 -12.87 -10.75
CA MET A 519 14.39 -14.28 -10.83
C MET A 519 12.93 -14.50 -11.30
N GLY A 520 12.01 -13.67 -10.87
CA GLY A 520 10.58 -13.80 -11.18
C GLY A 520 10.22 -13.55 -12.63
N ILE A 521 10.84 -12.56 -13.26
CA ILE A 521 10.56 -12.19 -14.66
C ILE A 521 10.79 -13.37 -15.63
N PRO A 522 11.96 -14.06 -15.63
CA PRO A 522 12.18 -15.20 -16.50
C PRO A 522 11.20 -16.35 -16.23
N VAL A 523 10.89 -16.60 -14.94
CA VAL A 523 9.90 -17.63 -14.56
C VAL A 523 8.55 -17.30 -15.17
N GLY A 524 8.09 -16.05 -15.01
CA GLY A 524 6.82 -15.60 -15.58
C GLY A 524 6.77 -15.69 -17.11
N LEU A 525 7.85 -15.28 -17.79
CA LEU A 525 7.95 -15.35 -19.24
C LEU A 525 7.95 -16.80 -19.77
N ILE A 526 8.67 -17.71 -19.08
CA ILE A 526 8.69 -19.14 -19.45
C ILE A 526 7.31 -19.75 -19.21
N TYR A 527 6.67 -19.43 -18.09
CA TYR A 527 5.31 -19.88 -17.79
C TYR A 527 4.28 -19.38 -18.82
N LEU A 528 4.37 -18.09 -19.18
CA LEU A 528 3.50 -17.49 -20.21
C LEU A 528 3.73 -18.16 -21.57
N LYS A 529 4.98 -18.44 -21.94
CA LYS A 529 5.31 -19.16 -23.15
C LYS A 529 4.72 -20.56 -23.17
N ASP A 530 4.70 -21.26 -22.04
CA ASP A 530 4.11 -22.61 -21.92
C ASP A 530 2.58 -22.58 -21.99
N LEU A 531 1.95 -21.54 -21.40
CA LEU A 531 0.49 -21.33 -21.52
C LEU A 531 0.04 -21.12 -22.97
N LEU A 532 0.90 -20.51 -23.80
CA LEU A 532 0.63 -20.25 -25.21
C LEU A 532 0.81 -21.48 -26.11
N LYS A 533 1.22 -22.67 -25.55
CA LYS A 533 1.37 -23.90 -26.31
C LYS A 533 0.04 -24.62 -26.45
N TYR A 534 -0.65 -24.33 -27.53
CA TYR A 534 -1.96 -24.90 -27.84
C TYR A 534 -1.91 -26.13 -28.74
N LYS A 535 -0.71 -26.53 -29.21
CA LYS A 535 -0.50 -27.68 -30.08
C LYS A 535 0.14 -28.86 -29.34
N ILE A 536 -0.04 -30.06 -29.86
CA ILE A 536 0.61 -31.28 -29.40
C ILE A 536 2.09 -31.20 -29.76
N GLU A 537 3.01 -31.36 -28.81
CA GLU A 537 4.46 -31.36 -29.04
C GLU A 537 5.05 -32.79 -28.87
N ASN A 538 4.50 -33.60 -27.99
CA ASN A 538 5.05 -34.90 -27.58
C ASN A 538 3.95 -35.88 -27.09
N ALA A 539 4.35 -37.11 -26.71
CA ALA A 539 3.44 -38.09 -26.18
C ALA A 539 2.78 -37.71 -24.86
N GLU A 540 3.50 -36.98 -24.01
CA GLU A 540 2.95 -36.49 -22.73
C GLU A 540 1.72 -35.56 -22.93
N ASP A 541 1.75 -34.74 -23.97
CA ASP A 541 0.59 -33.90 -24.33
C ASP A 541 -0.61 -34.76 -24.76
N VAL A 542 -0.35 -35.89 -25.44
CA VAL A 542 -1.39 -36.82 -25.85
C VAL A 542 -1.94 -37.57 -24.64
N GLU A 543 -1.08 -38.12 -23.77
CA GLU A 543 -1.47 -38.84 -22.54
C GLU A 543 -2.29 -37.95 -21.58
N LYS A 544 -2.04 -36.65 -21.55
CA LYS A 544 -2.85 -35.67 -20.76
C LYS A 544 -4.24 -35.44 -21.34
N ILE A 545 -4.41 -35.65 -22.65
CA ILE A 545 -5.67 -35.39 -23.35
C ILE A 545 -6.53 -36.68 -23.38
N THR A 546 -5.92 -37.85 -23.60
CA THR A 546 -6.66 -39.10 -23.82
C THR A 546 -5.96 -40.30 -23.21
N ASP A 547 -6.75 -41.31 -22.80
CA ASP A 547 -6.27 -42.63 -22.37
C ASP A 547 -6.14 -43.62 -23.55
N VAL A 548 -6.39 -43.20 -24.78
CA VAL A 548 -6.26 -44.02 -25.98
C VAL A 548 -4.80 -44.42 -26.18
N PRO A 549 -4.49 -45.73 -26.38
CA PRO A 549 -3.11 -46.19 -26.45
C PRO A 549 -2.36 -45.61 -27.64
N ILE A 550 -1.12 -45.21 -27.39
CA ILE A 550 -0.20 -44.69 -28.41
C ILE A 550 0.52 -45.90 -29.05
N LEU A 551 0.31 -46.13 -30.33
CA LEU A 551 0.97 -47.23 -31.07
C LEU A 551 2.44 -46.93 -31.37
N GLY A 552 2.77 -45.65 -31.52
CA GLY A 552 4.14 -45.26 -31.84
C GLY A 552 4.31 -43.80 -32.10
N GLU A 553 5.55 -43.37 -31.97
CA GLU A 553 6.02 -42.03 -32.23
C GLU A 553 6.92 -42.02 -33.46
N LEU A 554 6.56 -41.27 -34.50
CA LEU A 554 7.32 -41.23 -35.73
C LEU A 554 8.19 -39.96 -35.77
N PRO A 555 9.51 -40.07 -35.98
CA PRO A 555 10.42 -38.95 -35.98
C PRO A 555 10.20 -38.03 -37.19
N LEU A 556 10.55 -36.74 -37.02
CA LEU A 556 10.52 -35.78 -38.10
C LEU A 556 11.62 -36.10 -39.13
N SER A 557 11.25 -36.41 -40.34
CA SER A 557 12.20 -36.56 -41.46
C SER A 557 12.62 -35.20 -41.98
N LYS A 558 13.91 -34.89 -41.93
CA LYS A 558 14.47 -33.60 -42.39
C LYS A 558 14.69 -33.54 -43.92
N LYS A 559 14.54 -34.65 -44.63
CA LYS A 559 14.68 -34.72 -46.10
C LYS A 559 13.50 -35.50 -46.66
N PRO A 560 12.60 -34.89 -47.43
CA PRO A 560 11.77 -35.65 -48.33
C PRO A 560 12.67 -36.10 -49.51
N GLU A 561 13.29 -37.27 -49.37
CA GLU A 561 13.82 -37.94 -50.52
C GLU A 561 12.69 -38.32 -51.47
N LYS A 562 13.01 -38.36 -52.79
CA LYS A 562 12.04 -38.64 -53.84
C LYS A 562 11.17 -39.90 -53.49
N GLY A 563 9.91 -39.64 -53.09
CA GLY A 563 8.92 -40.65 -52.75
C GLY A 563 8.45 -40.51 -51.29
N SER A 564 7.14 -40.73 -51.07
CA SER A 564 6.53 -40.68 -49.73
C SER A 564 6.73 -42.00 -48.97
N ILE A 565 7.29 -43.06 -49.59
CA ILE A 565 7.61 -44.35 -48.94
C ILE A 565 9.02 -44.29 -48.36
N VAL A 566 9.13 -44.37 -47.04
CA VAL A 566 10.39 -44.30 -46.28
C VAL A 566 10.81 -45.66 -45.73
N VAL A 567 9.89 -46.60 -45.66
CA VAL A 567 10.16 -47.98 -45.23
C VAL A 567 10.74 -48.76 -46.40
N GLN A 568 11.97 -49.23 -46.23
CA GLN A 568 12.68 -50.04 -47.24
C GLN A 568 13.01 -51.44 -46.70
N GLU A 569 13.06 -52.40 -47.59
CA GLU A 569 13.44 -53.77 -47.27
C GLU A 569 14.90 -53.85 -46.86
N ASN A 570 15.20 -54.57 -45.76
CA ASN A 570 16.56 -54.77 -45.27
C ASN A 570 17.33 -53.50 -44.80
N GLN A 571 16.67 -52.36 -44.57
CA GLN A 571 17.25 -51.23 -43.89
C GLN A 571 16.85 -51.08 -42.43
N ASN A 572 17.75 -50.58 -41.61
CA ASN A 572 17.57 -50.40 -40.16
C ASN A 572 17.71 -48.92 -39.73
N GLY A 573 17.14 -48.03 -40.53
CA GLY A 573 17.06 -46.64 -40.17
C GLY A 573 16.06 -46.38 -39.07
N MET A 574 16.12 -45.17 -38.50
CA MET A 574 15.25 -44.77 -37.38
C MET A 574 13.76 -44.78 -37.79
N MET A 575 13.43 -44.43 -39.03
CA MET A 575 12.06 -44.41 -39.55
C MET A 575 11.56 -45.83 -39.76
N GLU A 576 12.36 -46.68 -40.37
CA GLU A 576 12.03 -48.10 -40.58
C GLU A 576 11.75 -48.81 -39.28
N GLU A 577 12.57 -48.52 -38.24
CA GLU A 577 12.37 -49.13 -36.92
C GLU A 577 11.13 -48.57 -36.19
N ALA A 578 10.85 -47.27 -36.32
CA ALA A 578 9.63 -46.65 -35.81
C ALA A 578 8.36 -47.28 -36.44
N PHE A 579 8.38 -47.55 -37.78
CA PHE A 579 7.27 -48.24 -38.43
C PHE A 579 7.21 -49.76 -38.09
N ARG A 580 8.33 -50.43 -37.82
CA ARG A 580 8.32 -51.80 -37.31
C ARG A 580 7.68 -51.82 -35.91
N GLY A 581 8.03 -50.87 -35.05
CA GLY A 581 7.41 -50.72 -33.71
C GLY A 581 5.90 -50.47 -33.83
N LEU A 582 5.50 -49.51 -34.66
CA LEU A 582 4.10 -49.17 -34.93
C LEU A 582 3.33 -50.41 -35.40
N ARG A 583 3.86 -51.13 -36.43
CA ARG A 583 3.28 -52.40 -36.93
C ARG A 583 3.15 -53.40 -35.80
N THR A 584 4.18 -53.62 -35.01
CA THR A 584 4.18 -54.61 -33.93
C THR A 584 3.09 -54.29 -32.89
N ASN A 585 3.03 -53.04 -32.44
CA ASN A 585 2.01 -52.62 -31.49
C ASN A 585 0.59 -52.69 -32.07
N MET A 586 0.42 -52.34 -33.34
CA MET A 586 -0.85 -52.51 -34.05
C MET A 586 -1.30 -53.96 -34.09
N LEU A 587 -0.40 -54.88 -34.44
CA LEU A 587 -0.70 -56.32 -34.52
C LEU A 587 -1.04 -56.91 -33.13
N PHE A 588 -0.43 -56.43 -32.05
CA PHE A 588 -0.80 -56.82 -30.69
C PHE A 588 -2.22 -56.40 -30.31
N MET A 589 -2.72 -55.31 -30.86
CA MET A 589 -4.08 -54.85 -30.62
C MET A 589 -5.11 -55.58 -31.49
N LEU A 590 -4.74 -55.99 -32.72
CA LEU A 590 -5.61 -56.74 -33.61
C LEU A 590 -5.84 -58.17 -33.09
N GLY A 591 -7.05 -58.64 -33.21
CA GLY A 591 -7.40 -60.10 -32.97
C GLY A 591 -7.04 -60.93 -34.17
N ALA A 592 -6.97 -62.26 -33.96
CA ALA A 592 -6.56 -63.19 -34.98
C ALA A 592 -7.44 -63.21 -36.26
N SER A 593 -8.70 -62.81 -36.14
CA SER A 593 -9.66 -62.70 -37.27
C SER A 593 -9.82 -61.23 -37.80
N GLN A 594 -9.19 -60.29 -37.18
CA GLN A 594 -9.32 -58.86 -37.53
C GLN A 594 -8.27 -58.49 -38.58
N LYS A 595 -8.69 -57.84 -39.65
CA LYS A 595 -7.82 -57.55 -40.81
C LYS A 595 -7.88 -56.11 -41.28
N VAL A 596 -8.96 -55.37 -40.92
CA VAL A 596 -9.25 -54.06 -41.50
C VAL A 596 -8.82 -52.95 -40.54
N VAL A 597 -7.80 -52.19 -40.94
CA VAL A 597 -7.26 -51.04 -40.16
C VAL A 597 -7.52 -49.72 -40.89
N LEU A 598 -8.24 -48.82 -40.23
CA LEU A 598 -8.60 -47.51 -40.74
C LEU A 598 -7.66 -46.46 -40.17
N PHE A 599 -7.09 -45.61 -41.03
CA PHE A 599 -6.28 -44.47 -40.65
C PHE A 599 -7.05 -43.17 -40.88
N THR A 600 -7.15 -42.35 -39.85
CA THR A 600 -7.79 -41.04 -39.89
C THR A 600 -7.00 -40.04 -39.09
N SER A 601 -7.47 -38.77 -39.02
CA SER A 601 -6.80 -37.69 -38.30
C SER A 601 -7.76 -36.56 -37.88
N THR A 602 -7.28 -35.58 -37.11
CA THR A 602 -8.07 -34.40 -36.74
C THR A 602 -8.28 -33.46 -37.92
N GLN A 603 -7.22 -33.20 -38.68
CA GLN A 603 -7.22 -32.24 -39.81
C GLN A 603 -6.34 -32.72 -40.98
N PRO A 604 -6.49 -32.10 -42.20
CA PRO A 604 -5.64 -32.40 -43.30
C PRO A 604 -4.17 -32.07 -43.02
N GLY A 605 -3.23 -32.86 -43.54
CA GLY A 605 -1.80 -32.59 -43.42
C GLY A 605 -1.11 -33.18 -42.20
N GLU A 606 -1.82 -33.96 -41.38
CA GLU A 606 -1.22 -34.65 -40.21
C GLU A 606 -0.42 -35.89 -40.58
N GLY A 607 -0.53 -36.37 -41.82
CA GLY A 607 0.30 -37.45 -42.39
C GLY A 607 -0.40 -38.81 -42.41
N LYS A 608 -1.73 -38.84 -42.32
CA LYS A 608 -2.51 -40.11 -42.35
C LYS A 608 -2.17 -41.04 -43.50
N SER A 609 -2.20 -40.54 -44.77
CA SER A 609 -1.87 -41.32 -45.96
C SER A 609 -0.42 -41.78 -45.99
N PHE A 610 0.50 -40.94 -45.48
CA PHE A 610 1.92 -41.29 -45.32
C PHE A 610 2.10 -42.45 -44.34
N ILE A 611 1.43 -42.36 -43.17
CA ILE A 611 1.51 -43.45 -42.17
C ILE A 611 0.82 -44.68 -42.64
N ALA A 612 -0.39 -44.57 -43.20
CA ALA A 612 -1.11 -45.72 -43.75
C ALA A 612 -0.31 -46.48 -44.82
N GLY A 613 0.27 -45.74 -45.80
CA GLY A 613 1.09 -46.31 -46.87
C GLY A 613 2.35 -47.02 -46.37
N ASN A 614 3.12 -46.37 -45.49
CA ASN A 614 4.33 -46.97 -44.92
C ASN A 614 4.03 -48.14 -43.98
N THR A 615 2.90 -48.12 -43.27
CA THR A 615 2.44 -49.26 -42.47
C THR A 615 2.06 -50.42 -43.36
N ALA A 616 1.37 -50.17 -44.47
CA ALA A 616 1.06 -51.21 -45.47
C ALA A 616 2.32 -51.82 -46.06
N VAL A 617 3.31 -51.05 -46.43
CA VAL A 617 4.62 -51.53 -46.88
C VAL A 617 5.33 -52.32 -45.80
N SER A 618 5.30 -51.88 -44.54
CA SER A 618 5.91 -52.59 -43.43
C SER A 618 5.28 -53.94 -43.18
N LEU A 619 3.95 -54.08 -43.38
CA LEU A 619 3.24 -55.34 -43.30
C LEU A 619 3.57 -56.28 -44.46
N ALA A 620 3.65 -55.73 -45.67
CA ALA A 620 4.00 -56.47 -46.88
C ALA A 620 5.41 -57.06 -46.81
N TYR A 621 6.38 -56.30 -46.24
CA TYR A 621 7.73 -56.84 -45.99
C TYR A 621 7.81 -57.90 -44.92
N MET A 622 6.76 -58.10 -44.12
CA MET A 622 6.64 -59.26 -43.23
C MET A 622 6.13 -60.53 -43.96
N GLY A 623 5.93 -60.41 -45.23
CA GLY A 623 5.42 -61.53 -46.05
C GLY A 623 3.89 -61.64 -46.06
N LYS A 624 3.17 -60.69 -45.56
CA LYS A 624 1.70 -60.63 -45.50
C LYS A 624 1.14 -60.04 -46.80
N LYS A 625 0.05 -60.61 -47.29
CA LYS A 625 -0.68 -60.03 -48.44
C LYS A 625 -1.50 -58.86 -47.93
N VAL A 626 -1.18 -57.69 -48.39
CA VAL A 626 -1.74 -56.38 -47.92
C VAL A 626 -2.37 -55.68 -49.11
N VAL A 627 -3.54 -55.11 -48.90
CA VAL A 627 -4.12 -54.12 -49.79
C VAL A 627 -4.33 -52.82 -49.06
N ILE A 628 -3.93 -51.71 -49.64
CA ILE A 628 -4.25 -50.37 -49.17
C ILE A 628 -5.33 -49.74 -50.03
N VAL A 629 -6.39 -49.30 -49.42
CA VAL A 629 -7.59 -48.75 -50.05
C VAL A 629 -7.69 -47.26 -49.78
N GLY A 630 -7.78 -46.46 -50.83
CA GLY A 630 -7.95 -45.02 -50.76
C GLY A 630 -9.41 -44.63 -50.57
N LEU A 631 -9.84 -44.54 -49.31
CA LEU A 631 -11.17 -44.03 -48.93
C LEU A 631 -11.23 -42.53 -48.64
N ASP A 632 -10.14 -41.78 -48.75
CA ASP A 632 -10.20 -40.33 -48.87
C ASP A 632 -10.55 -39.93 -50.33
N ILE A 633 -11.80 -40.19 -50.67
CA ILE A 633 -12.31 -40.00 -52.05
C ILE A 633 -12.54 -38.51 -52.38
N ARG A 634 -12.33 -37.62 -51.41
CA ARG A 634 -12.38 -36.15 -51.63
C ARG A 634 -11.00 -35.57 -52.00
N LYS A 635 -9.95 -36.09 -51.36
CA LYS A 635 -8.54 -35.67 -51.60
C LYS A 635 -7.64 -36.89 -51.61
N PRO A 636 -7.64 -37.68 -52.68
CA PRO A 636 -6.88 -38.97 -52.73
C PRO A 636 -5.38 -38.74 -52.45
N GLY A 637 -4.96 -39.06 -51.19
CA GLY A 637 -3.58 -38.90 -50.72
C GLY A 637 -2.65 -39.99 -51.19
N LEU A 638 -3.17 -41.22 -51.37
CA LEU A 638 -2.44 -42.38 -51.77
C LEU A 638 -1.77 -42.25 -53.14
N ASN A 639 -2.39 -41.49 -54.08
CA ASN A 639 -1.78 -41.25 -55.40
C ASN A 639 -0.40 -40.55 -55.27
N LYS A 640 -0.23 -39.69 -54.28
CA LYS A 640 1.07 -39.04 -54.02
C LYS A 640 2.05 -39.97 -53.31
N VAL A 641 1.55 -40.84 -52.41
CA VAL A 641 2.37 -41.74 -51.60
C VAL A 641 3.03 -42.80 -52.51
N PHE A 642 2.25 -43.37 -53.45
CA PHE A 642 2.69 -44.43 -54.34
C PHE A 642 2.94 -43.98 -55.77
N ASN A 643 2.95 -42.69 -56.02
CA ASN A 643 3.22 -42.06 -57.33
C ASN A 643 2.28 -42.57 -58.45
N LEU A 644 0.99 -42.76 -58.08
CA LEU A 644 -0.02 -43.25 -59.02
C LEU A 644 -0.52 -42.14 -59.97
N SER A 645 -1.02 -42.49 -61.17
CA SER A 645 -1.66 -41.58 -62.07
C SER A 645 -2.94 -40.96 -61.46
N HIS A 646 -3.21 -39.71 -61.69
CA HIS A 646 -4.42 -39.03 -61.22
C HIS A 646 -5.72 -39.45 -61.91
N ARG A 647 -5.65 -40.25 -62.97
CA ARG A 647 -6.82 -40.75 -63.72
C ARG A 647 -7.02 -42.25 -63.59
N THR A 648 -6.57 -42.85 -62.55
CA THR A 648 -6.79 -44.28 -62.28
C THR A 648 -8.22 -44.54 -61.85
N GLU A 649 -8.85 -45.60 -62.36
CA GLU A 649 -10.04 -46.18 -61.81
C GLU A 649 -9.76 -46.66 -60.38
N GLY A 650 -10.76 -46.71 -59.56
CA GLY A 650 -10.59 -47.05 -58.15
C GLY A 650 -11.91 -47.37 -57.45
N ILE A 651 -11.86 -47.41 -56.14
CA ILE A 651 -13.01 -47.88 -55.33
C ILE A 651 -14.29 -47.09 -55.61
N THR A 652 -14.24 -45.79 -55.94
CA THR A 652 -15.43 -45.00 -56.27
C THR A 652 -16.16 -45.50 -57.49
N ASN A 653 -15.45 -46.08 -58.49
CA ASN A 653 -16.05 -46.67 -59.66
C ASN A 653 -16.87 -47.91 -59.25
N TYR A 654 -16.30 -48.80 -58.41
CA TYR A 654 -16.98 -49.97 -57.93
C TYR A 654 -18.18 -49.62 -57.02
N LEU A 655 -18.04 -48.67 -56.11
CA LEU A 655 -19.14 -48.23 -55.25
C LEU A 655 -20.27 -47.57 -56.05
N ALA A 656 -20.00 -46.97 -57.20
CA ALA A 656 -21.01 -46.33 -58.04
C ALA A 656 -21.79 -47.37 -58.86
N ASP A 657 -21.12 -48.39 -59.45
CA ASP A 657 -21.71 -49.39 -60.34
C ASP A 657 -21.11 -50.78 -60.04
N PRO A 658 -21.53 -51.51 -59.03
CA PRO A 658 -20.99 -52.77 -58.65
C PRO A 658 -21.38 -53.95 -59.59
N GLU A 659 -22.44 -53.76 -60.43
CA GLU A 659 -22.93 -54.79 -61.35
C GLU A 659 -22.08 -54.87 -62.62
N HIS A 660 -21.52 -53.73 -63.09
CA HIS A 660 -20.77 -53.66 -64.32
C HIS A 660 -19.25 -53.46 -64.09
N THR A 661 -18.81 -53.36 -62.87
CA THR A 661 -17.41 -53.16 -62.53
C THR A 661 -16.87 -54.30 -61.63
N ASN A 662 -15.71 -54.84 -61.98
CA ASN A 662 -15.06 -55.82 -61.09
C ASN A 662 -14.03 -55.13 -60.16
N LEU A 663 -14.19 -55.32 -58.86
CA LEU A 663 -13.32 -54.74 -57.84
C LEU A 663 -11.83 -55.05 -58.05
N PHE A 664 -11.54 -56.25 -58.46
CA PHE A 664 -10.15 -56.74 -58.60
C PHE A 664 -9.43 -56.15 -59.80
N ASP A 665 -10.13 -55.72 -60.87
CA ASP A 665 -9.53 -55.12 -62.06
C ASP A 665 -9.01 -53.72 -61.77
N MET A 666 -9.43 -53.04 -60.70
CA MET A 666 -9.01 -51.74 -60.26
C MET A 666 -7.82 -51.77 -59.30
N ILE A 667 -7.42 -52.94 -58.86
CA ILE A 667 -6.29 -53.11 -57.95
C ILE A 667 -5.00 -53.04 -58.75
N GLN A 668 -4.07 -52.26 -58.31
CA GLN A 668 -2.72 -52.11 -58.91
C GLN A 668 -1.70 -52.74 -57.98
N HIS A 669 -0.77 -53.49 -58.56
CA HIS A 669 0.40 -53.99 -57.83
C HIS A 669 1.35 -52.86 -57.49
N SER A 670 1.89 -52.83 -56.32
CA SER A 670 2.85 -51.86 -55.89
C SER A 670 4.26 -52.19 -56.43
N ASP A 671 4.97 -51.20 -56.94
CA ASP A 671 6.39 -51.34 -57.29
C ASP A 671 7.30 -51.54 -56.06
N VAL A 672 6.79 -51.30 -54.87
CA VAL A 672 7.56 -51.36 -53.59
C VAL A 672 7.68 -52.79 -53.05
N SER A 673 6.63 -53.59 -53.13
CA SER A 673 6.64 -54.96 -52.65
C SER A 673 5.64 -55.83 -53.41
N PRO A 674 5.98 -57.12 -53.77
CA PRO A 674 5.07 -58.01 -54.44
C PRO A 674 3.87 -58.45 -53.60
N ASN A 675 3.93 -58.22 -52.30
CA ASN A 675 2.86 -58.56 -51.38
C ASN A 675 1.95 -57.36 -51.06
N LEU A 676 2.15 -56.19 -51.74
CA LEU A 676 1.36 -54.99 -51.54
C LEU A 676 0.59 -54.67 -52.82
N ASP A 677 -0.70 -54.61 -52.68
CA ASP A 677 -1.63 -54.15 -53.67
C ASP A 677 -2.25 -52.79 -53.24
N ILE A 678 -2.59 -51.95 -54.21
CA ILE A 678 -3.17 -50.64 -53.96
C ILE A 678 -4.49 -50.56 -54.73
N LEU A 679 -5.55 -50.26 -54.00
CA LEU A 679 -6.86 -49.90 -54.55
C LEU A 679 -7.02 -48.38 -54.45
N PRO A 680 -6.81 -47.66 -55.54
CA PRO A 680 -6.91 -46.16 -55.51
C PRO A 680 -8.33 -45.70 -55.17
N GLY A 681 -8.46 -44.46 -54.72
CA GLY A 681 -9.77 -43.85 -54.47
C GLY A 681 -10.62 -43.71 -55.74
N GLY A 682 -10.00 -43.57 -56.89
CA GLY A 682 -10.69 -43.29 -58.14
C GLY A 682 -11.05 -41.81 -58.36
N PRO A 683 -11.86 -41.53 -59.35
CA PRO A 683 -12.32 -40.17 -59.64
C PRO A 683 -13.20 -39.63 -58.49
N ILE A 684 -13.09 -38.34 -58.23
CA ILE A 684 -13.86 -37.70 -57.16
C ILE A 684 -15.35 -37.66 -57.49
N PRO A 685 -16.20 -38.38 -56.74
CA PRO A 685 -17.63 -38.42 -57.05
C PRO A 685 -18.36 -37.14 -56.59
N PRO A 686 -19.50 -36.80 -57.22
CA PRO A 686 -20.28 -35.62 -56.84
C PRO A 686 -20.96 -35.76 -55.44
N ASN A 687 -21.17 -36.99 -54.99
CA ASN A 687 -21.89 -37.33 -53.72
C ASN A 687 -21.05 -38.33 -52.91
N PRO A 688 -19.91 -37.95 -52.33
CA PRO A 688 -18.98 -38.82 -51.64
C PRO A 688 -19.61 -39.52 -50.44
N THR A 689 -20.38 -38.80 -49.64
CA THR A 689 -20.96 -39.33 -48.40
C THR A 689 -22.02 -40.41 -48.65
N GLU A 690 -22.89 -40.15 -49.60
CA GLU A 690 -23.96 -41.12 -49.99
C GLU A 690 -23.34 -42.39 -50.62
N LEU A 691 -22.26 -42.20 -51.37
CA LEU A 691 -21.57 -43.34 -52.00
C LEU A 691 -20.92 -44.21 -50.96
N MET A 692 -20.29 -43.60 -49.94
CA MET A 692 -19.69 -44.35 -48.81
C MET A 692 -20.74 -45.01 -47.92
N ALA A 693 -21.98 -44.48 -47.85
CA ALA A 693 -23.05 -45.02 -47.05
C ALA A 693 -23.71 -46.28 -47.65
N ARG A 694 -23.43 -46.64 -48.90
CA ARG A 694 -23.98 -47.81 -49.54
C ARG A 694 -23.41 -49.12 -48.94
N THR A 695 -24.22 -50.20 -48.92
CA THR A 695 -23.82 -51.57 -48.46
C THR A 695 -22.75 -52.19 -49.38
N VAL A 696 -22.56 -51.64 -50.56
CA VAL A 696 -21.53 -52.05 -51.52
C VAL A 696 -20.10 -51.89 -50.93
N LEU A 697 -19.92 -50.97 -49.93
CA LEU A 697 -18.63 -50.83 -49.27
C LEU A 697 -18.33 -52.06 -48.39
N GLU A 698 -19.32 -52.58 -47.65
CA GLU A 698 -19.19 -53.84 -46.89
C GLU A 698 -18.84 -54.97 -47.80
N ASP A 699 -19.59 -55.16 -48.93
CA ASP A 699 -19.35 -56.20 -49.90
C ASP A 699 -17.93 -56.09 -50.53
N ALA A 700 -17.46 -54.91 -50.77
CA ALA A 700 -16.10 -54.62 -51.27
C ALA A 700 -15.04 -55.11 -50.28
N ILE A 701 -15.20 -54.73 -48.98
CA ILE A 701 -14.24 -55.08 -47.91
C ILE A 701 -14.27 -56.59 -47.67
N GLU A 702 -15.45 -57.23 -47.58
CA GLU A 702 -15.59 -58.71 -47.46
C GLU A 702 -14.86 -59.42 -48.56
N LYS A 703 -15.03 -59.05 -49.83
CA LYS A 703 -14.28 -59.64 -50.94
C LYS A 703 -12.75 -59.42 -50.85
N LEU A 704 -12.30 -58.32 -50.27
CA LEU A 704 -10.88 -58.11 -50.02
C LEU A 704 -10.37 -58.97 -48.87
N GLU A 705 -11.17 -59.19 -47.81
CA GLU A 705 -10.81 -60.03 -46.66
C GLU A 705 -10.58 -61.49 -47.01
N GLU A 706 -11.26 -61.97 -48.07
CA GLU A 706 -11.06 -63.33 -48.58
C GLU A 706 -9.67 -63.48 -49.20
N ARG A 707 -9.06 -62.40 -49.77
CA ARG A 707 -7.84 -62.50 -50.54
C ARG A 707 -6.60 -61.94 -49.80
N TYR A 708 -6.78 -60.97 -48.87
CA TYR A 708 -5.70 -60.32 -48.16
C TYR A 708 -5.66 -60.64 -46.67
N ASP A 709 -4.44 -60.69 -46.12
CA ASP A 709 -4.21 -60.84 -44.70
C ASP A 709 -4.55 -59.56 -43.93
N TYR A 710 -4.25 -58.35 -44.56
CA TYR A 710 -4.55 -57.04 -43.97
C TYR A 710 -5.06 -56.06 -45.04
N ILE A 711 -6.04 -55.28 -44.62
CA ILE A 711 -6.64 -54.23 -45.42
C ILE A 711 -6.40 -52.91 -44.71
N ILE A 712 -5.67 -51.98 -45.33
CA ILE A 712 -5.39 -50.67 -44.77
C ILE A 712 -6.28 -49.65 -45.47
N LEU A 713 -7.11 -48.96 -44.70
CA LEU A 713 -8.04 -47.93 -45.20
C LEU A 713 -7.46 -46.54 -44.92
N ASP A 714 -7.05 -45.79 -45.98
CA ASP A 714 -6.67 -44.40 -45.86
C ASP A 714 -7.91 -43.53 -46.05
N THR A 715 -8.38 -42.85 -44.99
CA THR A 715 -9.63 -42.11 -44.98
C THR A 715 -9.42 -40.60 -44.79
N ALA A 716 -10.46 -39.80 -44.99
CA ALA A 716 -10.46 -38.36 -44.73
C ALA A 716 -10.36 -38.06 -43.22
N PRO A 717 -9.98 -36.81 -42.80
CA PRO A 717 -9.99 -36.43 -41.40
C PRO A 717 -11.39 -36.50 -40.80
N ILE A 718 -11.57 -37.35 -39.77
CA ILE A 718 -12.87 -37.66 -39.18
C ILE A 718 -13.51 -36.48 -38.44
N ALA A 719 -12.71 -35.51 -37.96
CA ALA A 719 -13.24 -34.30 -37.30
C ALA A 719 -13.85 -33.29 -38.29
N ILE A 720 -13.60 -33.47 -39.61
CA ILE A 720 -14.05 -32.51 -40.62
C ILE A 720 -15.17 -33.06 -41.50
N VAL A 721 -15.12 -34.33 -41.85
CA VAL A 721 -16.06 -34.98 -42.76
C VAL A 721 -16.65 -36.28 -42.19
N THR A 722 -17.90 -36.55 -42.51
CA THR A 722 -18.64 -37.72 -42.03
C THR A 722 -18.26 -39.02 -42.72
N ASP A 723 -17.58 -38.99 -43.84
CA ASP A 723 -17.23 -40.17 -44.69
C ASP A 723 -16.46 -41.22 -43.88
N THR A 724 -15.50 -40.78 -43.07
CA THR A 724 -14.71 -41.65 -42.21
C THR A 724 -15.54 -42.27 -41.08
N ALA A 725 -16.49 -41.52 -40.50
CA ALA A 725 -17.41 -42.06 -39.50
C ALA A 725 -18.36 -43.10 -40.13
N ILE A 726 -18.69 -42.96 -41.42
CA ILE A 726 -19.46 -43.98 -42.17
C ILE A 726 -18.58 -45.19 -42.45
N ALA A 727 -17.31 -44.99 -42.87
CA ALA A 727 -16.37 -46.09 -43.12
C ALA A 727 -15.99 -46.88 -41.85
N SER A 728 -16.25 -46.34 -40.64
CA SER A 728 -15.96 -47.04 -39.39
C SER A 728 -16.63 -48.40 -39.22
N ARG A 729 -17.78 -48.57 -39.87
CA ARG A 729 -18.57 -49.81 -39.81
C ARG A 729 -17.88 -51.06 -40.44
N VAL A 730 -16.90 -50.83 -41.31
CA VAL A 730 -16.11 -51.90 -41.96
C VAL A 730 -14.71 -52.02 -41.38
N ALA A 731 -14.37 -51.29 -40.32
CA ALA A 731 -13.04 -51.28 -39.76
C ALA A 731 -13.00 -52.00 -38.41
N ASP A 732 -12.05 -52.94 -38.22
CA ASP A 732 -11.77 -53.61 -36.97
C ASP A 732 -11.01 -52.73 -36.00
N MET A 733 -10.19 -51.79 -36.50
CA MET A 733 -9.36 -50.91 -35.72
C MET A 733 -9.23 -49.54 -36.38
N CYS A 734 -9.24 -48.51 -35.59
CA CYS A 734 -8.93 -47.14 -36.02
C CYS A 734 -7.60 -46.64 -35.43
N VAL A 735 -6.73 -46.17 -36.32
CA VAL A 735 -5.49 -45.49 -36.00
C VAL A 735 -5.69 -43.97 -36.22
N TYR A 736 -5.75 -43.23 -35.13
CA TYR A 736 -5.93 -41.78 -35.16
C TYR A 736 -4.59 -41.08 -35.18
N VAL A 737 -4.33 -40.38 -36.26
CA VAL A 737 -3.04 -39.73 -36.50
C VAL A 737 -3.09 -38.30 -35.98
N CYS A 738 -2.15 -37.90 -35.13
CA CYS A 738 -1.85 -36.53 -34.83
C CYS A 738 -0.42 -36.14 -35.23
N ARG A 739 -0.15 -34.90 -35.43
CA ARG A 739 1.17 -34.42 -35.87
C ARG A 739 1.72 -33.40 -34.87
N ALA A 740 2.93 -33.64 -34.38
CA ALA A 740 3.63 -32.73 -33.47
C ALA A 740 3.78 -31.33 -34.11
N ASP A 741 3.65 -30.27 -33.32
CA ASP A 741 3.68 -28.87 -33.69
C ASP A 741 2.60 -28.41 -34.70
N VAL A 742 1.70 -29.27 -35.10
CA VAL A 742 0.64 -29.01 -36.07
C VAL A 742 -0.75 -29.19 -35.47
N THR A 743 -1.03 -30.33 -34.86
CA THR A 743 -2.36 -30.66 -34.32
C THR A 743 -2.68 -29.81 -33.09
N PRO A 744 -3.77 -29.00 -33.08
CA PRO A 744 -4.22 -28.28 -31.90
C PRO A 744 -4.72 -29.24 -30.81
N LYS A 745 -4.32 -29.01 -29.55
CA LYS A 745 -4.75 -29.83 -28.39
C LYS A 745 -6.29 -29.93 -28.28
N LEU A 746 -6.96 -28.77 -28.48
CA LEU A 746 -8.42 -28.68 -28.43
C LEU A 746 -9.10 -29.53 -29.53
N GLY A 747 -8.56 -29.48 -30.78
CA GLY A 747 -9.10 -30.29 -31.88
C GLY A 747 -8.87 -31.79 -31.67
N TYR A 748 -7.73 -32.12 -31.07
CA TYR A 748 -7.39 -33.52 -30.78
C TYR A 748 -8.27 -34.19 -29.73
N GLN A 749 -8.88 -33.39 -28.81
CA GLN A 749 -9.86 -33.88 -27.84
C GLN A 749 -11.03 -34.67 -28.48
N TYR A 750 -11.27 -34.47 -29.79
CA TYR A 750 -12.29 -35.25 -30.53
C TYR A 750 -12.07 -36.75 -30.49
N ILE A 751 -10.83 -37.24 -30.28
CA ILE A 751 -10.52 -38.67 -30.09
C ILE A 751 -11.28 -39.25 -28.88
N ASN A 752 -11.49 -38.46 -27.81
CA ASN A 752 -12.26 -38.90 -26.65
C ASN A 752 -13.75 -39.06 -26.97
N VAL A 753 -14.29 -38.20 -27.84
CA VAL A 753 -15.66 -38.32 -28.34
C VAL A 753 -15.83 -39.65 -29.10
N LEU A 754 -14.85 -40.00 -29.95
CA LEU A 754 -14.87 -41.28 -30.70
C LEU A 754 -14.78 -42.49 -29.74
N ARG A 755 -13.94 -42.40 -28.71
CA ARG A 755 -13.81 -43.46 -27.69
C ARG A 755 -15.11 -43.62 -26.89
N ASP A 756 -15.65 -42.52 -26.36
CA ASP A 756 -16.83 -42.54 -25.48
C ASP A 756 -18.09 -42.96 -26.22
N GLN A 757 -18.21 -42.63 -27.50
CA GLN A 757 -19.30 -43.09 -28.38
C GLN A 757 -19.10 -44.53 -28.89
N LYS A 758 -17.96 -45.17 -28.57
CA LYS A 758 -17.61 -46.51 -29.05
C LYS A 758 -17.77 -46.64 -30.57
N LYS A 759 -17.31 -45.60 -31.31
CA LYS A 759 -17.41 -45.56 -32.79
C LYS A 759 -16.56 -46.63 -33.48
N PHE A 760 -15.50 -47.07 -32.80
CA PHE A 760 -14.60 -48.12 -33.25
C PHE A 760 -14.43 -49.15 -32.12
N ASP A 761 -14.36 -50.39 -32.46
CA ASP A 761 -14.11 -51.49 -31.50
C ASP A 761 -12.74 -51.34 -30.85
N LYS A 762 -11.74 -50.93 -31.65
CA LYS A 762 -10.38 -50.68 -31.21
C LYS A 762 -9.95 -49.32 -31.74
N LEU A 763 -9.55 -48.40 -30.85
CA LEU A 763 -9.05 -47.07 -31.15
C LEU A 763 -7.65 -46.93 -30.59
N ALA A 764 -6.72 -46.44 -31.41
CA ALA A 764 -5.35 -46.15 -31.01
C ALA A 764 -4.85 -44.90 -31.71
N THR A 765 -3.78 -44.28 -31.21
CA THR A 765 -3.23 -43.06 -31.77
C THR A 765 -1.77 -43.23 -32.19
N VAL A 766 -1.33 -42.41 -33.15
CA VAL A 766 0.05 -42.32 -33.63
C VAL A 766 0.46 -40.87 -33.69
N ILE A 767 1.62 -40.54 -33.13
CA ILE A 767 2.17 -39.21 -33.16
C ILE A 767 3.20 -39.12 -34.29
N ASN A 768 2.93 -38.23 -35.24
CA ASN A 768 3.78 -38.02 -36.42
C ASN A 768 4.71 -36.81 -36.25
N SER A 769 5.88 -36.88 -36.88
CA SER A 769 6.83 -35.75 -36.99
C SER A 769 7.36 -35.19 -35.65
N ILE A 770 7.68 -36.06 -34.69
CA ILE A 770 8.31 -35.64 -33.43
C ILE A 770 9.76 -35.23 -33.69
N ASP A 771 10.13 -34.04 -33.26
CA ASP A 771 11.52 -33.55 -33.31
C ASP A 771 12.34 -34.11 -32.16
N LEU A 772 13.08 -35.19 -32.44
CA LEU A 772 13.96 -35.87 -31.48
C LEU A 772 15.19 -35.03 -31.10
N ASN A 773 15.54 -33.96 -31.87
CA ASN A 773 16.65 -33.09 -31.61
C ASN A 773 16.22 -31.86 -30.78
N SER A 774 14.96 -31.68 -30.47
CA SER A 774 14.55 -30.60 -29.60
C SER A 774 15.11 -30.83 -28.18
N ARG A 775 15.76 -29.79 -27.59
CA ARG A 775 16.34 -29.87 -26.22
C ARG A 775 15.33 -30.38 -25.16
N LYS A 776 14.06 -30.38 -25.47
CA LYS A 776 12.96 -30.84 -24.61
C LYS A 776 12.74 -32.34 -24.67
N SER A 777 13.02 -32.97 -25.80
CA SER A 777 12.91 -34.44 -25.97
C SER A 777 14.02 -35.18 -25.24
N SER A 778 15.16 -34.56 -25.02
CA SER A 778 16.34 -35.20 -24.40
C SER A 778 16.24 -35.40 -22.89
N TYR A 779 15.28 -34.79 -22.19
CA TYR A 779 15.21 -34.84 -20.71
C TYR A 779 14.03 -35.62 -20.12
N GLY A 780 13.14 -36.19 -20.94
CA GLY A 780 11.89 -36.75 -20.43
C GLY A 780 11.58 -38.24 -20.69
N TYR A 781 12.22 -38.93 -21.64
CA TYR A 781 11.67 -40.20 -22.13
C TYR A 781 12.68 -41.32 -22.32
N GLY A 782 13.49 -41.64 -21.29
CA GLY A 782 14.34 -42.85 -21.32
C GLY A 782 13.86 -43.95 -20.36
N HIS A 783 12.89 -43.73 -19.48
CA HIS A 783 12.67 -44.65 -18.34
C HIS A 783 11.27 -45.20 -18.13
N LYS A 784 10.26 -44.77 -18.88
CA LYS A 784 8.88 -45.24 -18.57
C LYS A 784 8.31 -46.34 -19.45
N TYR A 785 8.86 -46.57 -20.66
CA TYR A 785 8.55 -47.72 -21.49
C TYR A 785 9.86 -48.37 -21.91
N GLY A 786 10.09 -49.58 -21.48
CA GLY A 786 11.33 -50.37 -21.57
C GLY A 786 11.77 -50.72 -22.99
N TYR A 787 11.86 -49.78 -23.93
CA TYR A 787 12.51 -49.91 -25.20
C TYR A 787 13.65 -48.91 -25.31
N GLY A 788 14.62 -49.04 -24.42
CA GLY A 788 15.90 -48.41 -24.57
C GLY A 788 16.66 -49.00 -25.73
N TYR A 789 16.47 -48.51 -26.95
CA TYR A 789 17.39 -48.81 -28.02
C TYR A 789 18.70 -48.09 -27.77
N GLY A 790 19.57 -48.74 -26.99
CA GLY A 790 20.96 -48.36 -26.88
C GLY A 790 21.65 -48.66 -28.21
N TYR A 791 21.64 -47.73 -29.13
CA TYR A 791 22.54 -47.79 -30.31
C TYR A 791 23.96 -47.38 -29.86
N GLY A 792 24.66 -48.34 -29.33
CA GLY A 792 26.10 -48.38 -29.12
C GLY A 792 26.73 -49.48 -29.92
N TYR A 793 26.53 -49.56 -31.23
CA TYR A 793 27.36 -50.39 -32.12
C TYR A 793 27.59 -49.67 -33.45
N GLY A 794 28.91 -49.32 -33.69
CA GLY A 794 29.46 -49.07 -35.00
C GLY A 794 29.30 -47.66 -35.56
N MET A 795 29.98 -46.65 -35.02
CA MET A 795 30.46 -45.57 -35.84
C MET A 795 31.97 -45.48 -35.70
N ASP A 796 32.63 -45.98 -36.75
CA ASP A 796 34.05 -45.73 -37.02
C ASP A 796 34.31 -44.21 -37.01
N ARG A 797 35.08 -43.74 -36.02
CA ARG A 797 35.65 -42.43 -36.02
C ARG A 797 36.71 -42.34 -37.14
N LYS A 798 36.34 -41.95 -38.33
CA LYS A 798 37.33 -41.36 -39.26
C LYS A 798 37.89 -40.09 -38.61
N LYS A 799 39.12 -40.20 -38.10
CA LYS A 799 40.02 -39.08 -37.90
C LYS A 799 40.22 -38.36 -39.20
N ASN A 800 39.77 -37.12 -39.32
CA ASN A 800 40.32 -36.20 -40.26
C ASN A 800 41.29 -35.30 -39.53
N ASN A 801 42.59 -35.54 -39.79
CA ASN A 801 43.66 -34.56 -39.64
C ASN A 801 43.56 -33.60 -40.87
N SER A 802 43.38 -32.32 -40.58
CA SER A 802 44.06 -31.18 -41.20
C SER A 802 43.52 -29.88 -40.59
#